data_9d3f836921a87a70844b77e050f3fd7b
#
_entry.id   9d3f836921a87a70844b77e050f3fd7b
#
_cell.length_a   1.000
_cell.length_b   1.000
_cell.length_c   1.000
_cell.angle_alpha   90.00
_cell.angle_beta   90.00
_cell.angle_gamma   90.00
#
_symmetry.space_group_name_H-M   'P 1'
#
loop_
_entity.id
_entity.type
_entity.pdbx_description
1 polymer ?
#
loop_
_entity_poly.entity_id
_entity_poly.type
_entity_poly.pdbx_seq_one_letter_code
_entity_poly.pdbx_strand_id
1 'polypeptide(L)'
;MHFLRYALLLAIALLLHTGTLPAQDTRKVTEPQIPAACITLQPYIAANHGVIAPADEPKLDTARIQYAIDTCAAGMAVVLRARGHKNVFLSGPIALHSGVTLVVDANTSLVASRDPRIYDLTPGSCGVVDERGHGCKSLITVDNAPASGIMGEGSIDGRGGAKLLGQNVTWWDLAHQAKITDKQQSVPRLISVDRSNGFTLYKITLRNSPNFHVGVNNTDGFTAWGVKIMTPKTARNTDGIDPGSSRNVTIAYCSIHTGDDDVAVKSGKSGPSSNISILHNHFYTGHGMSIGSGTNGGVDHMLVDDLTIDGADNGIRIKSDRSRGGLVHDLLYRNVCIRNTKNPLVFTPLYTTFSGDQLPIYRDITLEDVHILTPGSYTFLGLDSDHKLGLKLNNVFADDQEHSTLLAKDADVIIGSKRGNLEPKGDNVTVRQLPDSAAGTPLACDARFVSFPALPESPEMAGTIPPEDETLYVAADGTGDYCSIQRALDAAPKTGALVLVAPGTYREVLTVDKPNIRLRSANPDASKTVIVNDRSAGTAGGTLHSATVNVTADNFFAQNITFQNDFNATHPQLFAGSQALALLVTGDRSVFFNVRLLGNQDTVYAGSRNCTPDGPNCIPARQYFSNCYIEGNVDFIFGDGKAVFDRCEIHNTAHDGGFITAQAKHYPEEDSGFVFNRCELTAGLDVTRSVYLGRPWRPYATVIYLDTQMGSHIDPAGWREWHPGETHSIDTVFYAEYDSTGPGAQHGQRDPHTHFLSAEEARQFGPSAFLRGSDNWDPSIENADPVK
;
A
#
# COMPACT_ATOMS: atom_id res chain seq x y z
N MET A 1 67.34 -22.78 24.74
CA MET A 1 66.92 -21.38 24.38
C MET A 1 66.25 -21.24 23.00
N HIS A 2 66.29 -22.21 22.12
CA HIS A 2 65.61 -22.11 20.80
C HIS A 2 64.13 -22.51 20.78
N PHE A 3 63.69 -23.36 21.67
CA PHE A 3 62.26 -23.79 21.76
C PHE A 3 61.33 -22.72 22.34
N LEU A 4 61.80 -21.79 23.16
CA LEU A 4 60.94 -20.71 23.72
C LEU A 4 60.64 -19.56 22.75
N ARG A 5 61.56 -19.37 21.73
CA ARG A 5 61.34 -18.32 20.71
C ARG A 5 60.27 -18.70 19.67
N TYR A 6 60.13 -19.98 19.35
CA TYR A 6 59.11 -20.45 18.42
C TYR A 6 57.70 -20.47 19.03
N ALA A 7 57.56 -20.75 20.31
CA ALA A 7 56.27 -20.68 21.02
C ALA A 7 55.77 -19.24 21.20
N LEU A 8 56.65 -18.24 21.33
CA LEU A 8 56.26 -16.84 21.44
C LEU A 8 55.91 -16.23 20.08
N LEU A 9 56.49 -16.67 18.97
CA LEU A 9 56.13 -16.26 17.63
C LEU A 9 54.82 -16.90 17.13
N LEU A 10 54.49 -18.13 17.56
CA LEU A 10 53.16 -18.75 17.28
C LEU A 10 52.08 -18.12 18.14
N ALA A 11 52.34 -17.71 19.38
CA ALA A 11 51.35 -17.00 20.22
C ALA A 11 51.05 -15.57 19.72
N ILE A 12 52.04 -14.88 19.14
CA ILE A 12 51.84 -13.57 18.52
C ILE A 12 51.16 -13.68 17.16
N ALA A 13 51.32 -14.76 16.41
CA ALA A 13 50.59 -14.99 15.16
C ALA A 13 49.14 -15.41 15.39
N LEU A 14 48.80 -16.03 16.55
CA LEU A 14 47.41 -16.33 16.93
C LEU A 14 46.63 -15.13 17.51
N LEU A 15 47.33 -14.06 17.91
CA LEU A 15 46.70 -12.83 18.43
C LEU A 15 46.39 -11.78 17.35
N LEU A 16 46.74 -12.03 16.10
CA LEU A 16 46.50 -11.14 14.98
C LEU A 16 45.31 -11.56 14.10
N HIS A 17 44.54 -12.58 14.48
CA HIS A 17 43.27 -12.94 13.88
C HIS A 17 42.08 -12.69 14.83
N THR A 18 42.10 -11.58 15.56
CA THR A 18 40.86 -11.01 16.06
C THR A 18 40.19 -10.42 14.86
N GLY A 19 39.40 -11.25 14.15
CA GLY A 19 38.41 -10.72 13.24
C GLY A 19 37.62 -9.67 14.03
N THR A 20 37.73 -8.43 13.61
CA THR A 20 36.84 -7.37 14.12
C THR A 20 35.44 -7.87 13.95
N LEU A 21 34.73 -8.15 15.03
CA LEU A 21 33.27 -8.40 14.97
C LEU A 21 32.67 -7.21 14.25
N PRO A 22 31.74 -7.43 13.32
CA PRO A 22 31.11 -6.32 12.62
C PRO A 22 30.52 -5.35 13.63
N ALA A 23 30.69 -4.08 13.37
CA ALA A 23 30.16 -2.98 14.17
C ALA A 23 28.67 -3.16 14.41
N GLN A 24 28.23 -3.12 15.66
CA GLN A 24 26.83 -3.36 16.07
C GLN A 24 26.58 -2.83 17.47
N ASP A 25 25.32 -2.81 17.86
CA ASP A 25 24.90 -2.51 19.23
C ASP A 25 25.70 -3.35 20.23
N THR A 26 26.31 -2.70 21.18
CA THR A 26 27.16 -3.37 22.19
C THR A 26 26.36 -4.12 23.25
N ARG A 27 25.06 -3.92 23.29
CA ARG A 27 24.15 -4.62 24.19
C ARG A 27 23.81 -6.01 23.63
N LYS A 28 23.57 -6.96 24.52
CA LYS A 28 22.91 -8.21 24.13
C LYS A 28 21.40 -7.99 24.13
N VAL A 29 20.86 -7.56 22.99
CA VAL A 29 19.43 -7.31 22.84
C VAL A 29 18.70 -8.62 22.57
N THR A 30 17.63 -8.88 23.32
CA THR A 30 16.71 -10.01 23.14
C THR A 30 15.29 -9.49 23.00
N GLU A 31 14.35 -10.32 22.58
CA GLU A 31 12.95 -9.93 22.46
C GLU A 31 12.43 -9.34 23.79
N PRO A 32 11.92 -8.10 23.77
CA PRO A 32 11.44 -7.41 24.97
C PRO A 32 10.27 -8.14 25.65
N GLN A 33 10.12 -7.93 26.94
CA GLN A 33 8.99 -8.45 27.72
C GLN A 33 8.11 -7.29 28.20
N ILE A 34 6.80 -7.48 28.14
CA ILE A 34 5.83 -6.48 28.64
C ILE A 34 5.82 -6.51 30.17
N PRO A 35 6.05 -5.38 30.84
CA PRO A 35 6.01 -5.31 32.30
C PRO A 35 4.60 -5.58 32.87
N ALA A 36 4.56 -5.93 34.17
CA ALA A 36 3.29 -6.09 34.89
C ALA A 36 2.48 -4.78 34.89
N ALA A 37 1.16 -4.89 34.77
CA ALA A 37 0.28 -3.73 34.79
C ALA A 37 0.18 -3.10 36.19
N CYS A 38 0.41 -1.79 36.33
CA CYS A 38 0.05 -1.00 37.50
C CYS A 38 -1.43 -0.61 37.45
N ILE A 39 -1.95 -0.27 36.28
CA ILE A 39 -3.33 0.09 36.04
C ILE A 39 -3.77 -0.33 34.65
N THR A 40 -5.02 -0.71 34.49
CA THR A 40 -5.64 -0.97 33.18
C THR A 40 -6.80 -0.01 32.96
N LEU A 41 -6.70 0.81 31.92
CA LEU A 41 -7.76 1.72 31.51
C LEU A 41 -8.65 1.05 30.44
N GLN A 42 -9.93 1.42 30.45
CA GLN A 42 -10.90 0.99 29.45
C GLN A 42 -11.40 2.20 28.67
N PRO A 43 -11.58 2.13 27.33
CA PRO A 43 -12.01 3.24 26.52
C PRO A 43 -13.50 3.54 26.67
N TYR A 44 -13.90 4.77 26.38
CA TYR A 44 -15.30 5.19 26.31
C TYR A 44 -15.86 5.18 24.89
N ILE A 45 -14.99 5.24 23.89
CA ILE A 45 -15.33 5.39 22.47
C ILE A 45 -15.28 4.04 21.79
N ALA A 46 -16.30 3.77 20.98
CA ALA A 46 -16.29 2.71 19.97
C ALA A 46 -16.04 3.35 18.61
N ALA A 47 -14.99 2.95 17.95
CA ALA A 47 -14.87 3.28 16.53
C ALA A 47 -15.76 2.33 15.73
N ASN A 48 -16.62 2.88 14.90
CA ASN A 48 -17.37 2.10 13.95
C ASN A 48 -16.59 2.05 12.63
N HIS A 49 -16.10 0.86 12.27
CA HIS A 49 -15.19 0.70 11.12
C HIS A 49 -14.05 1.73 11.10
N GLY A 50 -13.60 2.13 12.33
CA GLY A 50 -12.53 3.01 12.48
C GLY A 50 -12.77 4.48 12.51
N VAL A 51 -13.93 4.90 12.25
CA VAL A 51 -14.30 6.31 12.30
C VAL A 51 -14.79 6.65 13.71
N ILE A 52 -14.19 7.68 14.31
CA ILE A 52 -14.68 8.29 15.55
C ILE A 52 -15.85 9.21 15.18
N ALA A 53 -17.00 8.99 15.80
CA ALA A 53 -18.17 9.85 15.57
C ALA A 53 -17.84 11.32 15.93
N PRO A 54 -18.30 12.32 15.15
CA PRO A 54 -18.04 13.74 15.47
C PRO A 54 -18.43 14.15 16.90
N ALA A 55 -19.46 13.54 17.44
CA ALA A 55 -19.90 13.76 18.83
C ALA A 55 -18.92 13.21 19.89
N ASP A 56 -17.98 12.35 19.50
CA ASP A 56 -16.98 11.77 20.38
C ASP A 56 -15.63 12.53 20.34
N GLU A 57 -15.41 13.39 19.34
CA GLU A 57 -14.17 14.19 19.22
C GLU A 57 -13.83 15.05 20.47
N PRO A 58 -14.80 15.57 21.26
CA PRO A 58 -14.49 16.27 22.49
C PRO A 58 -14.14 15.35 23.69
N LYS A 59 -14.33 14.03 23.55
CA LYS A 59 -14.19 13.08 24.67
C LYS A 59 -12.76 12.60 24.82
N LEU A 60 -11.85 13.51 25.18
CA LEU A 60 -10.43 13.19 25.32
C LEU A 60 -10.14 12.37 26.58
N ASP A 61 -9.39 11.31 26.41
CA ASP A 61 -8.82 10.48 27.48
C ASP A 61 -7.45 11.00 28.01
N THR A 62 -6.94 12.10 27.45
CA THR A 62 -5.59 12.62 27.72
C THR A 62 -5.30 12.74 29.22
N ALA A 63 -6.16 13.43 29.95
CA ALA A 63 -5.93 13.63 31.40
C ALA A 63 -5.96 12.31 32.18
N ARG A 64 -6.80 11.37 31.80
CA ARG A 64 -6.94 10.06 32.43
C ARG A 64 -5.74 9.17 32.18
N ILE A 65 -5.25 9.18 30.92
CA ILE A 65 -4.04 8.44 30.54
C ILE A 65 -2.82 9.06 31.22
N GLN A 66 -2.69 10.38 31.20
CA GLN A 66 -1.57 11.06 31.84
C GLN A 66 -1.55 10.80 33.36
N TYR A 67 -2.71 10.92 34.06
CA TYR A 67 -2.79 10.60 35.47
C TYR A 67 -2.35 9.16 35.79
N ALA A 68 -2.73 8.19 34.94
CA ALA A 68 -2.32 6.81 35.11
C ALA A 68 -0.79 6.66 34.94
N ILE A 69 -0.19 7.36 33.96
CA ILE A 69 1.26 7.39 33.79
C ILE A 69 1.96 8.04 34.98
N ASP A 70 1.45 9.17 35.47
CA ASP A 70 2.03 9.94 36.58
C ASP A 70 2.03 9.17 37.92
N THR A 71 1.06 8.26 38.05
CA THR A 71 0.89 7.50 39.34
C THR A 71 1.41 6.06 39.26
N CYS A 72 1.85 5.61 38.07
CA CYS A 72 2.39 4.27 37.87
C CYS A 72 3.83 4.17 38.38
N ALA A 73 4.12 3.11 39.14
CA ALA A 73 5.47 2.87 39.64
C ALA A 73 6.44 2.50 38.52
N ALA A 74 7.68 2.92 38.63
CA ALA A 74 8.74 2.52 37.69
C ALA A 74 8.88 0.98 37.63
N GLY A 75 9.12 0.46 36.42
CA GLY A 75 9.18 -0.97 36.15
C GLY A 75 7.79 -1.59 35.86
N MET A 76 6.72 -0.80 35.84
CA MET A 76 5.37 -1.27 35.58
C MET A 76 4.74 -0.62 34.34
N ALA A 77 3.55 -1.10 33.96
CA ALA A 77 2.86 -0.67 32.75
C ALA A 77 1.47 -0.07 33.01
N VAL A 78 1.16 1.02 32.30
CA VAL A 78 -0.20 1.50 32.09
C VAL A 78 -0.76 0.80 30.86
N VAL A 79 -1.84 0.02 31.01
CA VAL A 79 -2.43 -0.78 29.95
C VAL A 79 -3.70 -0.12 29.44
N LEU A 80 -3.75 0.18 28.16
CA LEU A 80 -4.96 0.58 27.43
C LEU A 80 -5.58 -0.68 26.83
N ARG A 81 -6.79 -1.05 27.27
CA ARG A 81 -7.45 -2.30 26.86
C ARG A 81 -8.89 -2.08 26.43
N ALA A 82 -9.23 -2.58 25.26
CA ALA A 82 -10.59 -2.58 24.73
C ALA A 82 -11.58 -3.30 25.65
N ARG A 83 -12.85 -2.86 25.65
CA ARG A 83 -13.94 -3.51 26.36
C ARG A 83 -15.15 -3.68 25.46
N GLY A 84 -15.39 -4.91 25.02
CA GLY A 84 -16.41 -5.19 24.01
C GLY A 84 -16.09 -4.42 22.71
N HIS A 85 -17.06 -3.69 22.19
CA HIS A 85 -16.89 -2.85 21.00
C HIS A 85 -16.29 -1.46 21.27
N LYS A 86 -16.02 -1.10 22.53
CA LYS A 86 -15.29 0.13 22.85
C LYS A 86 -13.80 -0.18 22.79
N ASN A 87 -13.12 0.44 21.84
CA ASN A 87 -11.75 0.08 21.48
C ASN A 87 -10.83 1.28 21.24
N VAL A 88 -11.33 2.51 21.38
CA VAL A 88 -10.57 3.72 21.05
C VAL A 88 -10.39 4.62 22.28
N PHE A 89 -9.13 4.99 22.51
CA PHE A 89 -8.74 6.09 23.40
C PHE A 89 -8.38 7.30 22.53
N LEU A 90 -9.16 8.36 22.58
CA LEU A 90 -8.88 9.61 21.90
C LEU A 90 -8.04 10.52 22.80
N SER A 91 -6.86 10.94 22.34
CA SER A 91 -5.94 11.71 23.19
C SER A 91 -5.29 12.89 22.48
N GLY A 92 -5.01 13.93 23.22
CA GLY A 92 -3.98 14.91 22.93
C GLY A 92 -2.61 14.47 23.42
N PRO A 93 -1.62 15.39 23.50
CA PRO A 93 -0.26 15.11 23.94
C PRO A 93 -0.19 14.48 25.31
N ILE A 94 0.60 13.41 25.45
CA ILE A 94 0.95 12.74 26.71
C ILE A 94 2.47 12.63 26.85
N ALA A 95 2.95 12.53 28.10
CA ALA A 95 4.37 12.37 28.41
C ALA A 95 4.61 11.09 29.22
N LEU A 96 5.63 10.31 28.84
CA LEU A 96 6.06 9.16 29.62
C LEU A 96 7.06 9.56 30.71
N HIS A 97 7.07 8.81 31.81
CA HIS A 97 8.03 8.93 32.89
C HIS A 97 9.03 7.78 32.92
N SER A 98 10.13 8.00 33.65
CA SER A 98 11.21 7.01 33.80
C SER A 98 10.65 5.67 34.32
N GLY A 99 10.99 4.59 33.61
CA GLY A 99 10.59 3.23 33.96
C GLY A 99 9.13 2.89 33.70
N VAL A 100 8.29 3.80 33.22
CA VAL A 100 6.87 3.53 32.95
C VAL A 100 6.70 3.10 31.50
N THR A 101 5.99 1.99 31.30
CA THR A 101 5.63 1.48 29.97
C THR A 101 4.16 1.76 29.65
N LEU A 102 3.88 2.35 28.50
CA LEU A 102 2.52 2.44 27.96
C LEU A 102 2.26 1.20 27.09
N VAL A 103 1.28 0.40 27.46
CA VAL A 103 0.86 -0.78 26.71
C VAL A 103 -0.46 -0.48 26.01
N VAL A 104 -0.47 -0.59 24.68
CA VAL A 104 -1.72 -0.58 23.90
C VAL A 104 -2.01 -2.03 23.52
N ASP A 105 -3.03 -2.60 24.17
CA ASP A 105 -3.36 -4.02 24.04
C ASP A 105 -3.94 -4.35 22.65
N ALA A 106 -3.95 -5.61 22.27
CA ALA A 106 -4.55 -6.05 21.00
C ALA A 106 -5.98 -5.52 20.86
N ASN A 107 -6.39 -5.20 19.63
CA ASN A 107 -7.70 -4.62 19.30
C ASN A 107 -8.01 -3.28 19.99
N THR A 108 -6.97 -2.56 20.45
CA THR A 108 -7.09 -1.24 21.07
C THR A 108 -6.32 -0.22 20.25
N SER A 109 -6.89 0.96 20.07
CA SER A 109 -6.25 2.07 19.37
C SER A 109 -6.14 3.30 20.28
N LEU A 110 -4.94 3.88 20.36
CA LEU A 110 -4.72 5.23 20.87
C LEU A 110 -4.72 6.18 19.67
N VAL A 111 -5.70 7.05 19.58
CA VAL A 111 -5.95 7.90 18.41
C VAL A 111 -5.71 9.36 18.77
N ALA A 112 -4.97 10.07 17.92
CA ALA A 112 -4.63 11.48 18.08
C ALA A 112 -5.87 12.38 17.89
N SER A 113 -6.03 13.40 18.71
CA SER A 113 -7.02 14.45 18.47
C SER A 113 -6.67 15.27 17.23
N ARG A 114 -7.69 15.68 16.47
CA ARG A 114 -7.56 16.57 15.30
C ARG A 114 -7.57 18.07 15.65
N ASP A 115 -7.64 18.44 16.94
CA ASP A 115 -7.59 19.84 17.37
C ASP A 115 -6.14 20.32 17.46
N PRO A 116 -5.66 21.18 16.53
CA PRO A 116 -4.27 21.63 16.54
C PRO A 116 -3.89 22.43 17.77
N ARG A 117 -4.86 23.10 18.42
CA ARG A 117 -4.63 23.97 19.58
C ARG A 117 -4.11 23.21 20.79
N ILE A 118 -4.46 21.94 20.95
CA ILE A 118 -3.96 21.14 22.10
C ILE A 118 -2.50 20.74 21.95
N TYR A 119 -1.95 20.81 20.71
CA TYR A 119 -0.55 20.56 20.42
C TYR A 119 0.31 21.82 20.47
N ASP A 120 -0.25 22.98 20.65
CA ASP A 120 0.48 24.25 20.69
C ASP A 120 1.61 24.24 21.72
N LEU A 121 2.81 24.65 21.29
CA LEU A 121 3.89 25.04 22.21
C LEU A 121 3.68 26.47 22.74
N THR A 122 3.20 27.36 21.88
CA THR A 122 2.69 28.68 22.22
C THR A 122 1.39 28.89 21.46
N PRO A 123 0.41 29.62 21.99
CA PRO A 123 -0.91 29.75 21.38
C PRO A 123 -0.86 30.05 19.87
N GLY A 124 -1.50 29.18 19.08
CA GLY A 124 -1.57 29.28 17.61
C GLY A 124 -0.29 28.90 16.86
N SER A 125 0.66 28.23 17.52
CA SER A 125 1.93 27.84 16.88
C SER A 125 1.84 26.50 16.13
N CYS A 126 0.83 25.68 16.39
CA CYS A 126 0.66 24.37 15.76
C CYS A 126 -0.46 24.40 14.69
N GLY A 127 -0.33 23.60 13.63
CA GLY A 127 -1.28 23.59 12.53
C GLY A 127 -1.11 24.74 11.54
N VAL A 128 0.10 25.23 11.40
CA VAL A 128 0.45 26.37 10.52
C VAL A 128 1.68 26.06 9.66
N VAL A 129 1.84 26.83 8.60
CA VAL A 129 3.05 26.85 7.76
C VAL A 129 3.77 28.18 8.03
N ASP A 130 4.99 28.12 8.54
CA ASP A 130 5.78 29.28 8.92
C ASP A 130 7.27 29.15 8.56
N GLU A 131 8.11 30.08 8.95
CA GLU A 131 9.56 30.06 8.67
C GLU A 131 10.33 29.11 9.62
N ARG A 132 9.76 28.64 10.73
CA ARG A 132 10.45 27.91 11.79
C ARG A 132 10.13 26.42 11.86
N GLY A 133 8.87 26.03 11.69
CA GLY A 133 8.44 24.66 11.61
C GLY A 133 8.47 23.83 12.92
N HIS A 134 8.48 24.43 14.08
CA HIS A 134 8.63 23.76 15.37
C HIS A 134 7.63 24.20 16.42
N GLY A 135 6.37 24.41 16.00
CA GLY A 135 5.32 24.94 16.87
C GLY A 135 4.49 23.93 17.65
N CYS A 136 4.72 22.61 17.47
CA CYS A 136 3.85 21.58 18.00
C CYS A 136 4.55 20.67 19.02
N LYS A 137 3.80 20.26 20.06
CA LYS A 137 4.11 19.10 20.88
C LYS A 137 3.89 17.82 20.10
N SER A 138 4.65 16.76 20.38
CA SER A 138 4.36 15.43 19.85
C SER A 138 3.14 14.81 20.55
N LEU A 139 2.50 13.81 19.94
CA LEU A 139 1.42 13.07 20.59
C LEU A 139 1.96 12.35 21.82
N ILE A 140 3.12 11.70 21.72
CA ILE A 140 3.80 11.08 22.86
C ILE A 140 5.20 11.67 22.97
N THR A 141 5.48 12.28 24.10
CA THR A 141 6.80 12.82 24.45
C THR A 141 7.48 11.92 25.49
N VAL A 142 8.73 11.58 25.22
CA VAL A 142 9.59 10.79 26.10
C VAL A 142 10.89 11.58 26.27
N ASP A 143 10.91 12.48 27.24
CA ASP A 143 12.05 13.35 27.48
C ASP A 143 12.64 13.07 28.85
N ASN A 144 13.93 12.76 28.90
CA ASN A 144 14.64 12.39 30.12
C ASN A 144 13.89 11.31 30.97
N ALA A 145 13.35 10.31 30.26
CA ALA A 145 12.57 9.22 30.82
C ALA A 145 13.21 7.84 30.56
N PRO A 146 14.36 7.54 31.14
CA PRO A 146 15.07 6.30 30.92
C PRO A 146 14.26 5.06 31.32
N ALA A 147 14.54 3.93 30.66
CA ALA A 147 13.89 2.63 30.86
C ALA A 147 12.37 2.65 30.73
N SER A 148 11.82 3.61 29.99
CA SER A 148 10.41 3.65 29.61
C SER A 148 10.16 2.91 28.31
N GLY A 149 8.89 2.72 27.93
CA GLY A 149 8.56 2.02 26.67
C GLY A 149 7.13 2.23 26.18
N ILE A 150 6.91 1.87 24.94
CA ILE A 150 5.57 1.75 24.33
C ILE A 150 5.50 0.35 23.73
N MET A 151 4.55 -0.47 24.21
CA MET A 151 4.50 -1.87 23.87
C MET A 151 3.07 -2.35 23.59
N GLY A 152 2.94 -3.56 23.05
CA GLY A 152 1.64 -4.23 22.84
C GLY A 152 1.31 -4.40 21.36
N GLU A 153 0.26 -5.14 21.07
CA GLU A 153 -0.17 -5.47 19.71
C GLU A 153 -1.30 -4.57 19.18
N GLY A 154 -1.61 -3.50 19.90
CA GLY A 154 -2.55 -2.47 19.48
C GLY A 154 -1.94 -1.46 18.52
N SER A 155 -2.63 -0.33 18.34
CA SER A 155 -2.18 0.71 17.41
C SER A 155 -2.18 2.11 18.02
N ILE A 156 -1.30 2.97 17.47
CA ILE A 156 -1.29 4.42 17.71
C ILE A 156 -1.47 5.10 16.37
N ASP A 157 -2.55 5.87 16.21
CA ASP A 157 -2.92 6.54 14.98
C ASP A 157 -2.82 8.05 15.12
N GLY A 158 -1.97 8.67 14.31
CA GLY A 158 -1.74 10.12 14.32
C GLY A 158 -2.75 10.93 13.53
N ARG A 159 -3.62 10.28 12.73
CA ARG A 159 -4.67 10.91 11.90
C ARG A 159 -4.12 12.02 10.99
N GLY A 160 -2.92 11.81 10.43
CA GLY A 160 -2.22 12.82 9.60
C GLY A 160 -3.01 13.28 8.38
N GLY A 161 -3.81 12.39 7.79
CA GLY A 161 -4.68 12.65 6.65
C GLY A 161 -6.10 13.10 7.02
N ALA A 162 -6.47 13.18 8.30
CA ALA A 162 -7.80 13.62 8.71
C ALA A 162 -7.90 15.14 8.83
N LYS A 163 -9.02 15.74 8.41
CA LYS A 163 -9.23 17.20 8.51
C LYS A 163 -9.13 17.69 9.95
N LEU A 164 -8.42 18.78 10.16
CA LEU A 164 -8.27 19.44 11.47
C LEU A 164 -9.59 20.05 11.93
N LEU A 165 -9.86 20.01 13.22
CA LEU A 165 -11.08 20.60 13.77
C LEU A 165 -11.10 22.12 13.54
N GLY A 166 -12.17 22.60 12.91
CA GLY A 166 -12.35 24.02 12.57
C GLY A 166 -11.55 24.49 11.37
N GLN A 167 -10.90 23.60 10.63
CA GLN A 167 -10.12 23.91 9.43
C GLN A 167 -10.49 22.97 8.29
N ASN A 168 -10.24 23.39 7.05
CA ASN A 168 -10.47 22.56 5.86
C ASN A 168 -9.16 22.02 5.27
N VAL A 169 -8.20 21.69 6.15
CA VAL A 169 -6.89 21.15 5.80
C VAL A 169 -6.54 20.00 6.73
N THR A 170 -5.70 19.09 6.26
CA THR A 170 -5.10 18.00 7.01
C THR A 170 -3.68 18.36 7.45
N TRP A 171 -3.06 17.57 8.32
CA TRP A 171 -1.64 17.73 8.64
C TRP A 171 -0.76 17.53 7.40
N TRP A 172 -1.12 16.60 6.51
CA TRP A 172 -0.35 16.33 5.27
C TRP A 172 -0.52 17.44 4.24
N ASP A 173 -1.67 18.13 4.19
CA ASP A 173 -1.84 19.33 3.35
C ASP A 173 -0.90 20.45 3.77
N LEU A 174 -0.74 20.66 5.09
CA LEU A 174 0.23 21.64 5.61
C LEU A 174 1.66 21.26 5.21
N ALA A 175 2.01 19.97 5.22
CA ALA A 175 3.30 19.49 4.74
C ALA A 175 3.51 19.75 3.25
N HIS A 176 2.48 19.56 2.44
CA HIS A 176 2.51 19.86 1.02
C HIS A 176 2.60 21.37 0.77
N GLN A 177 1.79 22.17 1.46
CA GLN A 177 1.80 23.63 1.36
C GLN A 177 3.16 24.21 1.75
N ALA A 178 3.79 23.71 2.81
CA ALA A 178 5.12 24.11 3.23
C ALA A 178 6.15 23.91 2.10
N LYS A 179 6.08 22.76 1.40
CA LYS A 179 6.97 22.46 0.26
C LYS A 179 6.80 23.43 -0.89
N ILE A 180 5.57 23.72 -1.31
CA ILE A 180 5.33 24.57 -2.48
C ILE A 180 5.58 26.06 -2.21
N THR A 181 5.56 26.47 -0.93
CA THR A 181 5.84 27.85 -0.50
C THR A 181 7.26 28.05 0.01
N ASP A 182 8.12 27.01 -0.02
CA ASP A 182 9.48 26.99 0.52
C ASP A 182 9.55 27.41 1.99
N LYS A 183 8.55 26.98 2.77
CA LYS A 183 8.42 27.23 4.22
C LYS A 183 8.52 25.93 5.01
N GLN A 184 8.38 26.05 6.32
CA GLN A 184 8.38 24.92 7.24
C GLN A 184 6.97 24.63 7.76
N GLN A 185 6.69 23.36 7.98
CA GLN A 185 5.43 22.91 8.56
C GLN A 185 5.52 22.81 10.07
N SER A 186 4.59 23.40 10.79
CA SER A 186 4.41 23.21 12.23
C SER A 186 3.32 22.19 12.48
N VAL A 187 3.72 20.91 12.50
CA VAL A 187 2.84 19.73 12.69
C VAL A 187 3.43 18.77 13.72
N PRO A 188 2.62 18.03 14.50
CA PRO A 188 3.11 17.15 15.54
C PRO A 188 3.85 15.93 14.98
N ARG A 189 4.88 15.45 15.68
CA ARG A 189 5.40 14.10 15.52
C ARG A 189 4.52 13.13 16.32
N LEU A 190 4.53 11.86 15.91
CA LEU A 190 3.78 10.85 16.66
C LEU A 190 4.46 10.56 18.01
N ILE A 191 5.75 10.18 17.96
CA ILE A 191 6.56 9.87 19.14
C ILE A 191 7.88 10.64 19.04
N SER A 192 8.20 11.38 20.09
CA SER A 192 9.49 12.06 20.24
C SER A 192 10.20 11.56 21.47
N VAL A 193 11.38 10.99 21.29
CA VAL A 193 12.24 10.46 22.36
C VAL A 193 13.51 11.30 22.41
N ASP A 194 13.84 11.84 23.57
CA ASP A 194 15.08 12.59 23.80
C ASP A 194 15.69 12.23 25.16
N ARG A 195 17.00 12.03 25.23
CA ARG A 195 17.73 11.73 26.46
C ARG A 195 17.11 10.60 27.33
N SER A 196 16.50 9.60 26.69
CA SER A 196 15.69 8.56 27.35
C SER A 196 16.33 7.18 27.18
N ASN A 197 17.43 6.96 27.87
CA ASN A 197 18.24 5.75 27.73
C ASN A 197 17.45 4.47 28.05
N GLY A 198 17.62 3.44 27.21
CA GLY A 198 16.92 2.17 27.36
C GLY A 198 15.44 2.20 26.93
N PHE A 199 15.03 3.20 26.14
CA PHE A 199 13.65 3.27 25.62
C PHE A 199 13.34 2.11 24.66
N THR A 200 12.15 1.52 24.82
CA THR A 200 11.75 0.34 24.04
C THR A 200 10.42 0.53 23.34
N LEU A 201 10.40 0.24 22.03
CA LEU A 201 9.18 0.00 21.24
C LEU A 201 9.05 -1.50 20.97
N TYR A 202 7.89 -2.09 21.27
CA TYR A 202 7.70 -3.52 21.10
C TYR A 202 6.32 -3.89 20.55
N LYS A 203 6.31 -4.52 19.36
CA LYS A 203 5.12 -5.04 18.64
C LYS A 203 4.03 -4.02 18.33
N ILE A 204 4.19 -2.78 18.71
CA ILE A 204 3.20 -1.73 18.48
C ILE A 204 3.03 -1.40 16.99
N THR A 205 1.81 -1.08 16.57
CA THR A 205 1.52 -0.57 15.24
C THR A 205 1.40 0.95 15.28
N LEU A 206 2.19 1.66 14.48
CA LEU A 206 2.18 3.13 14.35
C LEU A 206 1.60 3.51 13.00
N ARG A 207 0.62 4.43 12.98
CA ARG A 207 -0.09 4.77 11.74
C ARG A 207 -0.25 6.26 11.56
N ASN A 208 -0.36 6.68 10.30
CA ASN A 208 -0.84 7.99 9.88
C ASN A 208 -0.23 9.14 10.67
N SER A 209 1.09 9.09 10.92
CA SER A 209 1.75 10.18 11.62
C SER A 209 1.61 11.48 10.81
N PRO A 210 1.32 12.62 11.47
CA PRO A 210 1.37 13.93 10.82
C PRO A 210 2.75 14.33 10.28
N ASN A 211 3.81 13.84 10.93
CA ASN A 211 5.22 14.03 10.61
C ASN A 211 5.98 12.73 10.91
N PHE A 212 7.21 12.72 11.38
CA PHE A 212 7.95 11.53 11.76
C PHE A 212 7.17 10.67 12.75
N HIS A 213 7.19 9.34 12.55
CA HIS A 213 6.57 8.42 13.50
C HIS A 213 7.39 8.35 14.78
N VAL A 214 8.71 8.14 14.68
CA VAL A 214 9.57 7.98 15.86
C VAL A 214 10.89 8.75 15.67
N GLY A 215 11.01 9.89 16.32
CA GLY A 215 12.30 10.58 16.42
C GLY A 215 13.00 10.21 17.71
N VAL A 216 14.22 9.70 17.64
CA VAL A 216 15.02 9.26 18.80
C VAL A 216 16.30 10.04 18.86
N ASN A 217 16.44 10.96 19.82
CA ASN A 217 17.61 11.83 19.92
C ASN A 217 18.38 11.62 21.23
N ASN A 218 19.70 11.78 21.17
CA ASN A 218 20.57 11.83 22.33
C ASN A 218 20.37 10.66 23.31
N THR A 219 20.04 9.47 22.80
CA THR A 219 19.58 8.32 23.58
C THR A 219 20.58 7.18 23.47
N ASP A 220 20.94 6.58 24.60
CA ASP A 220 21.78 5.40 24.68
C ASP A 220 20.91 4.17 24.98
N GLY A 221 20.90 3.22 24.05
CA GLY A 221 20.15 1.98 24.27
C GLY A 221 18.71 1.99 23.79
N PHE A 222 18.43 2.48 22.59
CA PHE A 222 17.11 2.37 21.98
C PHE A 222 16.87 0.97 21.40
N THR A 223 15.64 0.45 21.56
CA THR A 223 15.23 -0.82 20.95
C THR A 223 13.85 -0.67 20.30
N ALA A 224 13.73 -0.97 18.99
CA ALA A 224 12.47 -1.21 18.29
C ALA A 224 12.44 -2.68 17.85
N TRP A 225 11.44 -3.44 18.28
CA TRP A 225 11.33 -4.86 18.01
C TRP A 225 9.93 -5.25 17.56
N GLY A 226 9.81 -5.79 16.34
CA GLY A 226 8.52 -6.21 15.77
C GLY A 226 7.52 -5.08 15.54
N VAL A 227 7.99 -3.83 15.40
CA VAL A 227 7.16 -2.65 15.20
C VAL A 227 6.63 -2.64 13.76
N LYS A 228 5.36 -2.29 13.60
CA LYS A 228 4.76 -2.08 12.29
C LYS A 228 4.50 -0.58 12.12
N ILE A 229 4.91 -0.02 10.98
CA ILE A 229 4.66 1.39 10.64
C ILE A 229 3.95 1.45 9.30
N MET A 230 2.82 2.15 9.24
CA MET A 230 2.08 2.30 8.00
C MET A 230 1.52 3.71 7.84
N THR A 231 1.92 4.36 6.75
CA THR A 231 1.44 5.66 6.30
C THR A 231 1.51 5.71 4.78
N PRO A 232 0.55 6.31 4.08
CA PRO A 232 0.53 6.36 2.62
C PRO A 232 1.83 6.91 2.02
N LYS A 233 2.27 6.35 0.90
CA LYS A 233 3.46 6.79 0.15
C LYS A 233 3.47 8.29 -0.16
N THR A 234 2.30 8.89 -0.30
CA THR A 234 2.14 10.32 -0.60
C THR A 234 2.27 11.25 0.61
N ALA A 235 2.25 10.70 1.82
CA ALA A 235 2.32 11.47 3.06
C ALA A 235 3.77 11.91 3.35
N ARG A 236 4.07 13.16 3.00
CA ARG A 236 5.41 13.73 3.08
C ARG A 236 5.93 13.86 4.52
N ASN A 237 7.23 13.63 4.71
CA ASN A 237 7.94 13.72 6.00
C ASN A 237 7.37 12.79 7.08
N THR A 238 6.89 11.64 6.68
CA THR A 238 6.41 10.60 7.59
C THR A 238 7.46 9.51 7.78
N ASP A 239 8.71 9.95 8.08
CA ASP A 239 9.82 9.06 8.36
C ASP A 239 9.42 8.03 9.43
N GLY A 240 9.89 6.79 9.29
CA GLY A 240 9.53 5.69 10.19
C GLY A 240 10.26 5.81 11.53
N ILE A 241 11.55 5.48 11.57
CA ILE A 241 12.36 5.53 12.80
C ILE A 241 13.67 6.30 12.52
N ASP A 242 13.85 7.39 13.24
CA ASP A 242 14.97 8.32 13.07
C ASP A 242 15.86 8.39 14.30
N PRO A 243 16.89 7.53 14.41
CA PRO A 243 17.92 7.69 15.43
C PRO A 243 18.82 8.90 15.11
N GLY A 244 18.92 9.86 16.03
CA GLY A 244 19.73 11.07 15.89
C GLY A 244 20.68 11.28 17.07
N SER A 245 21.98 11.38 16.85
CA SER A 245 23.00 11.50 17.91
C SER A 245 22.82 10.47 19.04
N SER A 246 22.45 9.25 18.67
CA SER A 246 22.10 8.16 19.58
C SER A 246 23.01 6.97 19.39
N ARG A 247 23.21 6.17 20.42
CA ARG A 247 24.09 5.00 20.38
C ARG A 247 23.44 3.76 20.98
N ASN A 248 24.01 2.59 20.69
CA ASN A 248 23.46 1.31 21.10
C ASN A 248 22.00 1.18 20.69
N VAL A 249 21.76 1.27 19.39
CA VAL A 249 20.42 1.24 18.78
C VAL A 249 20.22 -0.11 18.12
N THR A 250 19.10 -0.77 18.44
CA THR A 250 18.63 -1.98 17.74
C THR A 250 17.25 -1.75 17.15
N ILE A 251 17.10 -1.93 15.84
CA ILE A 251 15.83 -1.95 15.11
C ILE A 251 15.71 -3.33 14.46
N ALA A 252 14.80 -4.16 14.96
CA ALA A 252 14.73 -5.56 14.55
C ALA A 252 13.30 -6.06 14.31
N TYR A 253 13.13 -6.92 13.29
CA TYR A 253 11.87 -7.57 12.93
C TYR A 253 10.73 -6.59 12.63
N CYS A 254 11.05 -5.38 12.19
CA CYS A 254 10.09 -4.34 11.88
C CYS A 254 9.60 -4.45 10.43
N SER A 255 8.34 -4.07 10.21
CA SER A 255 7.73 -3.91 8.89
C SER A 255 7.36 -2.44 8.71
N ILE A 256 7.99 -1.74 7.76
CA ILE A 256 7.89 -0.29 7.64
C ILE A 256 7.42 0.10 6.24
N HIS A 257 6.36 0.89 6.18
CA HIS A 257 5.75 1.44 4.99
C HIS A 257 5.44 2.92 5.25
N THR A 258 6.14 3.83 4.58
CA THR A 258 6.08 5.27 4.85
C THR A 258 5.98 6.10 3.58
N GLY A 259 5.81 7.42 3.74
CA GLY A 259 5.89 8.40 2.66
C GLY A 259 7.23 9.16 2.64
N ASP A 260 8.19 8.78 3.49
CA ASP A 260 9.56 9.31 3.52
C ASP A 260 10.54 8.19 3.92
N ASP A 261 11.66 8.47 4.59
CA ASP A 261 12.66 7.47 4.97
C ASP A 261 12.04 6.38 5.89
N ASP A 262 12.25 5.09 5.58
CA ASP A 262 11.78 4.01 6.45
C ASP A 262 12.59 3.97 7.75
N VAL A 263 13.91 4.08 7.64
CA VAL A 263 14.84 4.37 8.75
C VAL A 263 15.82 5.43 8.29
N ALA A 264 15.97 6.50 9.07
CA ALA A 264 16.97 7.53 8.79
C ALA A 264 17.89 7.80 9.99
N VAL A 265 19.11 7.26 9.93
CA VAL A 265 20.14 7.55 10.92
C VAL A 265 20.70 8.95 10.68
N LYS A 266 20.55 9.81 11.67
CA LYS A 266 20.98 11.22 11.63
C LYS A 266 21.95 11.49 12.77
N SER A 267 22.77 12.51 12.65
CA SER A 267 23.59 13.02 13.75
C SER A 267 23.69 14.53 13.71
N GLY A 268 23.74 15.12 14.88
CA GLY A 268 23.81 16.57 15.06
C GLY A 268 25.00 16.97 15.91
N LYS A 269 25.01 18.23 16.33
CA LYS A 269 26.09 18.81 17.17
C LYS A 269 26.25 18.13 18.54
N SER A 270 25.25 17.36 18.97
CA SER A 270 25.29 16.62 20.25
C SER A 270 26.24 15.43 20.24
N GLY A 271 26.65 14.97 19.05
CA GLY A 271 27.60 13.86 18.91
C GLY A 271 27.18 12.87 17.83
N PRO A 272 27.95 11.78 17.66
CA PRO A 272 27.71 10.79 16.64
C PRO A 272 26.48 9.92 16.94
N SER A 273 25.97 9.30 15.88
CA SER A 273 25.15 8.11 15.97
C SER A 273 26.05 6.89 15.76
N SER A 274 26.10 5.98 16.74
CA SER A 274 27.10 4.91 16.77
C SER A 274 26.58 3.61 17.38
N ASN A 275 27.20 2.47 17.04
CA ASN A 275 26.81 1.14 17.52
C ASN A 275 25.36 0.80 17.20
N ILE A 276 25.03 0.75 15.91
CA ILE A 276 23.66 0.59 15.41
C ILE A 276 23.50 -0.78 14.74
N SER A 277 22.46 -1.49 15.13
CA SER A 277 22.05 -2.78 14.54
C SER A 277 20.65 -2.68 13.94
N ILE A 278 20.52 -2.92 12.64
CA ILE A 278 19.25 -2.95 11.89
C ILE A 278 19.12 -4.35 11.31
N LEU A 279 18.26 -5.20 11.92
CA LEU A 279 18.29 -6.65 11.74
C LEU A 279 16.92 -7.22 11.38
N HIS A 280 16.86 -8.07 10.35
CA HIS A 280 15.64 -8.81 10.00
C HIS A 280 14.43 -7.91 9.74
N ASN A 281 14.61 -6.84 8.95
CA ASN A 281 13.54 -5.87 8.68
C ASN A 281 13.01 -5.98 7.25
N HIS A 282 11.77 -5.55 7.07
CA HIS A 282 11.12 -5.45 5.76
C HIS A 282 10.66 -4.01 5.54
N PHE A 283 11.23 -3.34 4.52
CA PHE A 283 10.82 -2.01 4.10
C PHE A 283 10.04 -2.10 2.80
N TYR A 284 8.92 -1.39 2.76
CA TYR A 284 8.00 -1.36 1.64
C TYR A 284 8.10 -0.02 0.90
N THR A 285 7.01 0.72 0.76
CA THR A 285 7.11 2.06 0.19
C THR A 285 7.74 3.03 1.17
N GLY A 286 8.47 4.01 0.65
CA GLY A 286 9.20 4.99 1.43
C GLY A 286 10.47 5.41 0.71
N HIS A 287 11.47 5.88 1.45
CA HIS A 287 12.77 6.21 0.91
C HIS A 287 13.88 5.27 1.41
N GLY A 288 13.52 4.07 1.87
CA GLY A 288 14.45 2.98 2.21
C GLY A 288 15.30 3.23 3.43
N MET A 289 16.48 2.56 3.44
CA MET A 289 17.47 2.65 4.52
C MET A 289 18.41 3.83 4.30
N SER A 290 18.19 4.91 5.04
CA SER A 290 18.91 6.17 4.86
C SER A 290 19.86 6.51 6.01
N ILE A 291 20.98 7.15 5.67
CA ILE A 291 21.79 7.95 6.60
C ILE A 291 21.72 9.41 6.15
N GLY A 292 21.40 10.30 7.07
CA GLY A 292 21.32 11.75 6.84
C GLY A 292 19.89 12.27 6.65
N SER A 293 19.77 13.51 6.20
CA SER A 293 20.78 14.42 5.64
C SER A 293 21.69 15.11 6.69
N GLY A 294 21.31 15.21 7.98
CA GLY A 294 22.22 15.71 9.03
C GLY A 294 23.21 14.61 9.43
N THR A 295 24.51 14.84 9.19
CA THR A 295 25.59 13.91 9.55
C THR A 295 26.75 14.60 10.27
N ASN A 296 26.58 15.86 10.66
CA ASN A 296 27.64 16.70 11.21
C ASN A 296 28.22 16.24 12.56
N GLY A 297 27.51 15.37 13.30
CA GLY A 297 28.06 14.69 14.48
C GLY A 297 28.85 13.42 14.16
N GLY A 298 28.78 12.91 12.94
CA GLY A 298 29.33 11.63 12.52
C GLY A 298 28.33 10.47 12.62
N VAL A 299 28.50 9.44 11.79
CA VAL A 299 27.78 8.16 11.88
C VAL A 299 28.81 7.04 11.71
N ASP A 300 28.87 6.13 12.66
CA ASP A 300 29.82 5.05 12.63
C ASP A 300 29.32 3.76 13.30
N HIS A 301 30.03 2.67 13.12
CA HIS A 301 29.79 1.37 13.75
C HIS A 301 28.33 0.92 13.52
N MET A 302 27.94 0.74 12.24
CA MET A 302 26.59 0.31 11.89
C MET A 302 26.57 -1.01 11.12
N LEU A 303 25.70 -1.92 11.57
CA LEU A 303 25.36 -3.15 10.88
C LEU A 303 23.90 -3.11 10.40
N VAL A 304 23.70 -3.32 9.11
CA VAL A 304 22.39 -3.68 8.54
C VAL A 304 22.49 -5.11 8.04
N ASP A 305 21.66 -6.01 8.57
CA ASP A 305 21.71 -7.42 8.23
C ASP A 305 20.32 -8.00 8.04
N ASP A 306 20.13 -8.76 6.96
CA ASP A 306 18.87 -9.40 6.61
C ASP A 306 17.72 -8.37 6.43
N LEU A 307 17.89 -7.53 5.39
CA LEU A 307 16.91 -6.48 5.02
C LEU A 307 16.31 -6.78 3.65
N THR A 308 15.00 -6.64 3.53
CA THR A 308 14.32 -6.56 2.23
C THR A 308 13.77 -5.16 2.00
N ILE A 309 13.92 -4.65 0.76
CA ILE A 309 13.34 -3.36 0.34
C ILE A 309 12.52 -3.62 -0.93
N ASP A 310 11.21 -3.35 -0.88
CA ASP A 310 10.26 -3.64 -1.96
C ASP A 310 9.34 -2.45 -2.21
N GLY A 311 9.56 -1.71 -3.29
CA GLY A 311 8.71 -0.59 -3.71
C GLY A 311 9.07 0.79 -3.15
N ALA A 312 10.17 0.91 -2.40
CA ALA A 312 10.69 2.19 -1.95
C ALA A 312 11.30 3.02 -3.10
N ASP A 313 11.32 4.35 -2.97
CA ASP A 313 11.96 5.21 -3.98
C ASP A 313 13.49 5.09 -3.95
N ASN A 314 14.08 4.80 -2.78
CA ASN A 314 15.51 4.53 -2.62
C ASN A 314 15.70 3.22 -1.84
N GLY A 315 16.80 2.54 -2.09
CA GLY A 315 17.21 1.36 -1.34
C GLY A 315 18.14 1.71 -0.18
N ILE A 316 19.45 1.49 -0.35
CA ILE A 316 20.48 1.95 0.59
C ILE A 316 20.90 3.35 0.18
N ARG A 317 20.76 4.30 1.11
CA ARG A 317 21.03 5.71 0.81
C ARG A 317 21.87 6.39 1.88
N ILE A 318 22.96 7.09 1.47
CA ILE A 318 23.70 8.04 2.30
C ILE A 318 23.63 9.42 1.61
N LYS A 319 23.04 10.39 2.29
CA LYS A 319 22.80 11.74 1.74
C LYS A 319 23.22 12.80 2.75
N SER A 320 23.96 13.81 2.29
CA SER A 320 24.27 15.02 3.06
C SER A 320 24.68 16.17 2.14
N ASP A 321 25.03 17.32 2.70
CA ASP A 321 25.54 18.49 2.01
C ASP A 321 26.48 19.29 2.93
N ARG A 322 27.13 20.32 2.37
CA ARG A 322 28.12 21.12 3.10
C ARG A 322 27.55 21.95 4.25
N SER A 323 26.24 22.07 4.41
CA SER A 323 25.60 22.78 5.51
C SER A 323 25.48 21.92 6.79
N ARG A 324 25.54 20.57 6.65
CA ARG A 324 25.27 19.61 7.73
C ARG A 324 26.02 18.28 7.59
N GLY A 325 27.09 18.27 6.80
CA GLY A 325 27.92 17.12 6.56
C GLY A 325 28.83 16.76 7.72
N GLY A 326 29.33 15.55 7.73
CA GLY A 326 30.30 14.98 8.65
C GLY A 326 30.83 13.65 8.17
N LEU A 327 31.63 12.99 9.03
CA LEU A 327 32.22 11.71 8.71
C LEU A 327 31.21 10.56 8.90
N VAL A 328 30.99 9.79 7.85
CA VAL A 328 30.22 8.56 7.86
C VAL A 328 31.14 7.40 7.49
N HIS A 329 31.34 6.46 8.42
CA HIS A 329 32.33 5.38 8.20
C HIS A 329 32.02 4.11 9.02
N ASP A 330 32.73 3.04 8.73
CA ASP A 330 32.61 1.75 9.40
C ASP A 330 31.17 1.20 9.38
N LEU A 331 30.66 1.06 8.14
CA LEU A 331 29.32 0.59 7.88
C LEU A 331 29.36 -0.75 7.16
N LEU A 332 28.53 -1.69 7.60
CA LEU A 332 28.31 -2.97 6.94
C LEU A 332 26.83 -3.17 6.63
N TYR A 333 26.52 -3.29 5.34
CA TYR A 333 25.24 -3.78 4.84
C TYR A 333 25.45 -5.17 4.27
N ARG A 334 24.76 -6.17 4.82
CA ARG A 334 24.87 -7.53 4.31
C ARG A 334 23.51 -8.24 4.24
N ASN A 335 23.42 -9.25 3.39
CA ASN A 335 22.21 -10.03 3.19
C ASN A 335 21.01 -9.15 2.81
N VAL A 336 21.16 -8.22 1.89
CA VAL A 336 20.12 -7.25 1.51
C VAL A 336 19.54 -7.62 0.15
N CYS A 337 18.22 -7.69 0.06
CA CYS A 337 17.46 -7.90 -1.17
C CYS A 337 16.65 -6.64 -1.51
N ILE A 338 16.79 -6.14 -2.76
CA ILE A 338 16.13 -4.91 -3.22
C ILE A 338 15.38 -5.19 -4.52
N ARG A 339 14.11 -4.79 -4.59
CA ARG A 339 13.34 -4.82 -5.84
C ARG A 339 12.35 -3.67 -5.91
N ASN A 340 11.84 -3.39 -7.11
CA ASN A 340 10.83 -2.35 -7.36
C ASN A 340 11.26 -0.97 -6.81
N THR A 341 12.59 -0.69 -6.84
CA THR A 341 13.18 0.49 -6.22
C THR A 341 13.84 1.35 -7.29
N LYS A 342 13.40 2.61 -7.40
CA LYS A 342 13.88 3.55 -8.43
C LYS A 342 15.39 3.82 -8.32
N ASN A 343 15.89 4.00 -7.10
CA ASN A 343 17.29 4.31 -6.82
C ASN A 343 17.86 3.30 -5.81
N PRO A 344 18.26 2.10 -6.21
CA PRO A 344 18.67 1.04 -5.28
C PRO A 344 19.86 1.37 -4.38
N LEU A 345 20.85 2.07 -4.91
CA LEU A 345 22.04 2.49 -4.16
C LEU A 345 22.36 3.96 -4.43
N VAL A 346 22.38 4.78 -3.39
CA VAL A 346 22.61 6.22 -3.49
C VAL A 346 23.59 6.69 -2.42
N PHE A 347 24.78 7.06 -2.81
CA PHE A 347 25.78 7.70 -1.95
C PHE A 347 26.07 9.08 -2.52
N THR A 348 25.56 10.15 -1.88
CA THR A 348 25.71 11.51 -2.38
C THR A 348 25.99 12.54 -1.30
N PRO A 349 27.16 13.19 -1.33
CA PRO A 349 27.48 14.33 -0.46
C PRO A 349 26.97 15.67 -1.02
N LEU A 350 26.23 15.63 -2.13
CA LEU A 350 25.69 16.78 -2.87
C LEU A 350 24.15 16.74 -2.87
N TYR A 351 23.54 16.47 -1.69
CA TYR A 351 22.10 16.27 -1.58
C TYR A 351 21.28 17.55 -1.83
N THR A 352 21.81 18.69 -1.42
CA THR A 352 21.26 20.01 -1.72
C THR A 352 22.35 20.96 -2.22
N THR A 353 21.95 22.13 -2.70
CA THR A 353 22.87 23.20 -3.11
C THR A 353 23.33 24.11 -1.96
N PHE A 354 22.98 23.75 -0.71
CA PHE A 354 23.39 24.55 0.44
C PHE A 354 24.93 24.52 0.61
N SER A 355 25.49 25.68 0.78
CA SER A 355 26.91 25.87 1.03
C SER A 355 27.25 25.84 2.53
N GLY A 356 28.49 25.56 2.85
CA GLY A 356 29.00 25.51 4.22
C GLY A 356 30.36 24.85 4.29
N ASP A 357 30.89 24.75 5.48
CA ASP A 357 32.19 24.18 5.81
C ASP A 357 32.14 22.78 6.44
N GLN A 358 30.92 22.24 6.57
CA GLN A 358 30.67 20.90 7.09
C GLN A 358 30.89 19.89 5.95
N LEU A 359 32.02 19.18 5.96
CA LEU A 359 32.40 18.26 4.87
C LEU A 359 31.71 16.88 5.03
N PRO A 360 30.80 16.47 4.13
CA PRO A 360 30.26 15.12 4.12
C PRO A 360 31.31 14.14 3.52
N ILE A 361 31.92 13.34 4.37
CA ILE A 361 32.95 12.36 4.00
C ILE A 361 32.43 10.96 4.24
N TYR A 362 32.43 10.11 3.21
CA TYR A 362 31.96 8.73 3.27
C TYR A 362 33.07 7.74 2.95
N ARG A 363 33.40 6.88 3.89
CA ARG A 363 34.48 5.89 3.71
C ARG A 363 34.20 4.62 4.54
N ASP A 364 34.97 3.58 4.27
CA ASP A 364 34.87 2.31 5.00
C ASP A 364 33.42 1.73 5.02
N ILE A 365 32.72 1.82 3.87
CA ILE A 365 31.39 1.32 3.68
C ILE A 365 31.46 -0.01 2.94
N THR A 366 30.91 -1.06 3.51
CA THR A 366 30.89 -2.39 2.91
C THR A 366 29.47 -2.81 2.55
N LEU A 367 29.29 -3.20 1.29
CA LEU A 367 28.11 -3.93 0.83
C LEU A 367 28.52 -5.39 0.60
N GLU A 368 27.86 -6.30 1.30
CA GLU A 368 28.16 -7.73 1.26
C GLU A 368 26.89 -8.55 1.04
N ASP A 369 26.90 -9.46 0.06
CA ASP A 369 25.73 -10.26 -0.29
C ASP A 369 24.48 -9.38 -0.51
N VAL A 370 24.56 -8.42 -1.44
CA VAL A 370 23.47 -7.51 -1.82
C VAL A 370 22.97 -7.88 -3.23
N HIS A 371 21.67 -8.11 -3.36
CA HIS A 371 21.05 -8.48 -4.63
C HIS A 371 19.91 -7.53 -5.00
N ILE A 372 20.03 -6.90 -6.17
CA ILE A 372 19.08 -5.95 -6.73
C ILE A 372 18.42 -6.60 -7.94
N LEU A 373 17.12 -6.89 -7.84
CA LEU A 373 16.39 -7.72 -8.81
C LEU A 373 15.72 -6.92 -9.94
N THR A 374 15.57 -5.61 -9.78
CA THR A 374 14.91 -4.75 -10.78
C THR A 374 15.81 -3.61 -11.21
N PRO A 375 15.66 -3.06 -12.43
CA PRO A 375 16.47 -1.95 -12.90
C PRO A 375 16.28 -0.70 -12.05
N GLY A 376 17.31 0.17 -12.01
CA GLY A 376 17.28 1.41 -11.26
C GLY A 376 18.45 2.34 -11.53
N SER A 377 18.50 3.46 -10.81
CA SER A 377 19.57 4.45 -10.91
C SER A 377 20.54 4.33 -9.74
N TYR A 378 21.80 4.11 -10.03
CA TYR A 378 22.87 3.98 -9.05
C TYR A 378 23.68 5.28 -8.97
N THR A 379 23.97 5.74 -7.77
CA THR A 379 24.73 6.98 -7.54
C THR A 379 25.86 6.74 -6.55
N PHE A 380 27.11 6.92 -6.99
CA PHE A 380 28.31 6.73 -6.21
C PHE A 380 29.19 7.99 -6.29
N LEU A 381 28.95 8.97 -5.44
CA LEU A 381 29.65 10.25 -5.46
C LEU A 381 30.50 10.47 -4.22
N GLY A 382 31.77 10.82 -4.41
CA GLY A 382 32.58 11.51 -3.41
C GLY A 382 32.31 13.03 -3.45
N LEU A 383 32.79 13.74 -2.45
CA LEU A 383 32.60 15.20 -2.37
C LEU A 383 33.49 15.93 -3.39
N ASP A 384 34.76 15.49 -3.49
CA ASP A 384 35.78 16.00 -4.41
C ASP A 384 36.94 14.98 -4.49
N SER A 385 38.01 15.34 -5.20
CA SER A 385 39.19 14.48 -5.40
C SER A 385 39.94 14.09 -4.10
N ASP A 386 39.83 14.92 -3.06
CA ASP A 386 40.52 14.71 -1.77
C ASP A 386 39.60 13.98 -0.77
N HIS A 387 38.31 13.99 -1.00
CA HIS A 387 37.29 13.37 -0.16
C HIS A 387 36.43 12.40 -1.00
N LYS A 388 37.10 11.37 -1.49
CA LYS A 388 36.45 10.33 -2.28
C LYS A 388 35.56 9.43 -1.45
N LEU A 389 34.50 8.91 -2.09
CA LEU A 389 33.71 7.82 -1.54
C LEU A 389 34.52 6.54 -1.41
N GLY A 390 34.71 6.02 -0.20
CA GLY A 390 35.38 4.75 0.06
C GLY A 390 34.37 3.59 0.20
N LEU A 391 34.34 2.71 -0.79
CA LEU A 391 33.32 1.65 -0.87
C LEU A 391 33.95 0.27 -1.11
N LYS A 392 33.48 -0.76 -0.40
CA LYS A 392 33.80 -2.16 -0.68
C LYS A 392 32.58 -2.91 -1.13
N LEU A 393 32.66 -3.53 -2.30
CA LEU A 393 31.61 -4.38 -2.89
C LEU A 393 32.05 -5.85 -2.79
N ASN A 394 31.35 -6.66 -2.00
CA ASN A 394 31.58 -8.08 -1.84
C ASN A 394 30.31 -8.85 -2.14
N ASN A 395 30.26 -9.53 -3.30
CA ASN A 395 29.08 -10.26 -3.77
C ASN A 395 27.85 -9.36 -4.00
N VAL A 396 28.02 -8.25 -4.73
CA VAL A 396 26.91 -7.33 -5.06
C VAL A 396 26.46 -7.58 -6.49
N PHE A 397 25.17 -7.91 -6.66
CA PHE A 397 24.56 -8.22 -7.94
C PHE A 397 23.40 -7.29 -8.27
N ALA A 398 23.28 -6.93 -9.54
CA ALA A 398 22.15 -6.23 -10.13
C ALA A 398 21.73 -6.97 -11.40
N ASP A 399 20.51 -7.51 -11.45
CA ASP A 399 20.06 -8.41 -12.52
C ASP A 399 19.91 -7.68 -13.86
N ASP A 400 19.32 -6.50 -13.86
CA ASP A 400 19.05 -5.74 -15.09
C ASP A 400 19.91 -4.47 -15.16
N GLN A 401 21.14 -4.64 -15.65
CA GLN A 401 22.06 -3.52 -15.86
C GLN A 401 21.79 -2.78 -17.17
N GLU A 402 21.19 -3.41 -18.15
CA GLU A 402 20.92 -2.83 -19.46
C GLU A 402 19.90 -1.67 -19.35
N HIS A 403 18.88 -1.83 -18.52
CA HIS A 403 17.86 -0.80 -18.27
C HIS A 403 18.17 0.06 -17.02
N SER A 404 19.36 -0.08 -16.47
CA SER A 404 19.81 0.70 -15.31
C SER A 404 20.75 1.83 -15.70
N THR A 405 20.81 2.87 -14.87
CA THR A 405 21.77 3.97 -15.03
C THR A 405 22.78 3.98 -13.87
N LEU A 406 24.01 4.35 -14.15
CA LEU A 406 25.05 4.44 -13.14
C LEU A 406 25.81 5.76 -13.28
N LEU A 407 25.82 6.54 -12.20
CA LEU A 407 26.61 7.75 -12.05
C LEU A 407 27.66 7.53 -10.95
N ALA A 408 28.95 7.59 -11.31
CA ALA A 408 30.02 7.50 -10.34
C ALA A 408 31.06 8.59 -10.58
N LYS A 409 31.52 9.22 -9.52
CA LYS A 409 32.56 10.25 -9.56
C LYS A 409 33.26 10.34 -8.21
N ASP A 410 34.59 10.59 -8.25
CA ASP A 410 35.42 10.75 -7.05
C ASP A 410 35.24 9.59 -6.06
N ALA A 411 35.43 8.35 -6.49
CA ALA A 411 35.21 7.16 -5.67
C ALA A 411 36.40 6.17 -5.73
N ASP A 412 36.73 5.58 -4.60
CA ASP A 412 37.68 4.47 -4.47
C ASP A 412 36.87 3.20 -4.08
N VAL A 413 36.79 2.27 -5.00
CA VAL A 413 35.98 1.05 -4.86
C VAL A 413 36.90 -0.17 -4.75
N ILE A 414 36.69 -1.01 -3.75
CA ILE A 414 37.36 -2.28 -3.55
C ILE A 414 36.36 -3.41 -3.87
N ILE A 415 36.70 -4.26 -4.82
CA ILE A 415 35.99 -5.52 -5.02
C ILE A 415 36.50 -6.54 -4.03
N GLY A 416 35.63 -7.08 -3.20
CA GLY A 416 35.94 -8.00 -2.12
C GLY A 416 36.36 -9.40 -2.60
N SER A 417 36.36 -10.36 -1.69
CA SER A 417 36.74 -11.74 -1.96
C SER A 417 35.78 -12.48 -2.90
N LYS A 418 34.52 -12.04 -2.96
CA LYS A 418 33.50 -12.50 -3.93
C LYS A 418 33.17 -11.36 -4.88
N ARG A 419 33.34 -11.58 -6.17
CA ARG A 419 33.02 -10.59 -7.19
C ARG A 419 31.60 -10.75 -7.66
N GLY A 420 30.79 -9.69 -7.50
CA GLY A 420 29.48 -9.55 -8.13
C GLY A 420 29.59 -9.04 -9.57
N ASN A 421 28.50 -8.47 -10.08
CA ASN A 421 28.44 -7.89 -11.41
C ASN A 421 28.33 -6.35 -11.44
N LEU A 422 28.25 -5.69 -10.29
CA LEU A 422 28.18 -4.23 -10.20
C LEU A 422 29.58 -3.63 -10.09
N GLU A 423 30.03 -2.92 -11.13
CA GLU A 423 31.33 -2.24 -11.17
C GLU A 423 31.12 -0.75 -11.50
N PRO A 424 31.23 0.15 -10.52
CA PRO A 424 31.11 1.59 -10.77
C PRO A 424 32.26 2.09 -11.68
N LYS A 425 31.87 2.85 -12.73
CA LYS A 425 32.82 3.48 -13.65
C LYS A 425 32.46 4.95 -13.82
N GLY A 426 33.44 5.84 -13.82
CA GLY A 426 33.20 7.26 -13.95
C GLY A 426 34.48 8.10 -13.81
N ASP A 427 34.28 9.43 -13.67
CA ASP A 427 35.35 10.39 -13.55
C ASP A 427 36.02 10.28 -12.17
N ASN A 428 37.36 10.16 -12.15
CA ASN A 428 38.16 9.97 -10.96
C ASN A 428 37.73 8.78 -10.06
N VAL A 429 37.24 7.70 -10.68
CA VAL A 429 36.83 6.46 -10.01
C VAL A 429 37.97 5.42 -10.14
N THR A 430 38.42 4.90 -9.00
CA THR A 430 39.38 3.82 -8.94
C THR A 430 38.67 2.54 -8.50
N VAL A 431 38.79 1.47 -9.30
CA VAL A 431 38.31 0.14 -8.91
C VAL A 431 39.47 -0.80 -8.74
N ARG A 432 39.63 -1.35 -7.55
CA ARG A 432 40.70 -2.30 -7.21
C ARG A 432 40.08 -3.62 -6.75
N GLN A 433 40.51 -4.71 -7.37
CA GLN A 433 40.12 -6.05 -6.96
C GLN A 433 41.12 -6.65 -5.99
N LEU A 434 40.61 -7.36 -4.95
CA LEU A 434 41.50 -8.12 -4.06
C LEU A 434 42.15 -9.30 -4.81
N PRO A 435 43.42 -9.70 -4.48
CA PRO A 435 44.12 -10.74 -5.21
C PRO A 435 43.39 -12.09 -5.25
N ASP A 436 42.71 -12.47 -4.19
CA ASP A 436 41.99 -13.75 -4.05
C ASP A 436 40.50 -13.66 -4.38
N SER A 437 40.07 -12.64 -5.12
CA SER A 437 38.67 -12.43 -5.48
C SER A 437 38.19 -13.47 -6.49
N ALA A 438 37.21 -14.29 -6.10
CA ALA A 438 36.54 -15.29 -6.92
C ALA A 438 35.22 -14.77 -7.46
N ALA A 439 34.65 -15.43 -8.47
CA ALA A 439 33.27 -15.14 -8.90
C ALA A 439 32.29 -15.44 -7.75
N GLY A 440 31.44 -14.49 -7.46
CA GLY A 440 30.37 -14.65 -6.48
C GLY A 440 29.12 -15.34 -7.05
N THR A 441 28.14 -15.52 -6.20
CA THR A 441 26.80 -16.02 -6.57
C THR A 441 25.77 -15.07 -5.98
N PRO A 442 24.75 -14.65 -6.75
CA PRO A 442 23.70 -13.77 -6.23
C PRO A 442 23.03 -14.36 -4.99
N LEU A 443 22.74 -13.50 -4.03
CA LEU A 443 21.95 -13.87 -2.85
C LEU A 443 20.55 -14.34 -3.31
N ALA A 444 20.08 -15.47 -2.81
CA ALA A 444 18.73 -15.94 -3.09
C ALA A 444 17.69 -15.05 -2.38
N CYS A 445 16.91 -14.30 -3.13
CA CYS A 445 15.98 -13.28 -2.60
C CYS A 445 14.50 -13.65 -2.68
N ASP A 446 14.09 -14.58 -3.54
CA ASP A 446 12.68 -14.83 -3.86
C ASP A 446 11.80 -15.13 -2.62
N ALA A 447 12.30 -15.94 -1.71
CA ALA A 447 11.57 -16.33 -0.49
C ALA A 447 11.70 -15.31 0.66
N ARG A 448 12.47 -14.23 0.49
CA ARG A 448 12.72 -13.25 1.56
C ARG A 448 11.74 -12.08 1.55
N PHE A 449 11.12 -11.82 0.40
CA PHE A 449 10.08 -10.81 0.30
C PHE A 449 8.76 -11.36 0.84
N VAL A 450 8.28 -10.76 1.90
CA VAL A 450 7.01 -11.12 2.53
C VAL A 450 6.02 -9.97 2.36
N SER A 451 4.73 -10.27 2.31
CA SER A 451 3.69 -9.25 2.31
C SER A 451 3.72 -8.45 3.62
N PHE A 452 3.29 -7.20 3.59
CA PHE A 452 3.14 -6.42 4.82
C PHE A 452 2.22 -7.19 5.79
N PRO A 453 2.57 -7.33 7.08
CA PRO A 453 1.76 -8.07 8.03
C PRO A 453 0.35 -7.50 8.13
N ALA A 454 -0.65 -8.38 8.15
CA ALA A 454 -2.03 -7.95 8.40
C ALA A 454 -2.07 -7.06 9.66
N LEU A 455 -2.64 -5.89 9.52
CA LEU A 455 -2.83 -4.97 10.63
C LEU A 455 -4.14 -5.31 11.34
N PRO A 456 -4.21 -5.20 12.68
CA PRO A 456 -5.51 -5.16 13.33
C PRO A 456 -6.33 -4.05 12.67
N GLU A 457 -7.62 -4.29 12.46
CA GLU A 457 -8.48 -3.30 11.82
C GLU A 457 -8.23 -1.91 12.40
N SER A 458 -7.66 -1.05 11.56
CA SER A 458 -7.67 0.38 11.87
C SER A 458 -9.02 0.90 11.43
N PRO A 459 -9.58 1.72 12.28
CA PRO A 459 -10.73 2.51 11.91
C PRO A 459 -10.63 3.27 10.59
N GLU A 460 -9.44 3.53 10.08
CA GLU A 460 -9.23 4.44 8.94
C GLU A 460 -8.52 3.83 7.72
N MET A 461 -8.20 2.52 7.70
CA MET A 461 -7.51 1.91 6.57
C MET A 461 -8.22 0.67 6.04
N ALA A 462 -9.42 0.82 5.50
CA ALA A 462 -9.97 -0.11 4.52
C ALA A 462 -9.62 0.41 3.12
N GLY A 463 -8.53 -0.13 2.56
CA GLY A 463 -8.06 0.19 1.20
C GLY A 463 -7.08 1.37 1.14
N THR A 464 -6.20 1.35 0.15
CA THR A 464 -5.40 2.49 -0.28
C THR A 464 -6.33 3.61 -0.71
N ILE A 465 -6.71 4.44 0.25
CA ILE A 465 -7.50 5.65 0.01
C ILE A 465 -6.52 6.67 -0.58
N PRO A 466 -6.81 7.26 -1.76
CA PRO A 466 -6.27 8.57 -2.09
C PRO A 466 -6.54 9.50 -0.91
N PRO A 467 -5.77 10.52 -0.66
CA PRO A 467 -5.95 11.37 0.51
C PRO A 467 -7.45 11.66 0.67
N GLU A 468 -8.03 11.26 1.83
CA GLU A 468 -9.44 11.50 2.15
C GLU A 468 -9.67 13.01 2.33
N ASP A 469 -9.39 13.77 1.28
CA ASP A 469 -9.56 15.22 1.36
C ASP A 469 -11.01 15.63 1.14
N GLU A 470 -11.89 14.70 0.73
CA GLU A 470 -13.32 14.97 0.72
C GLU A 470 -14.14 13.67 0.82
N THR A 471 -14.61 13.33 2.02
CA THR A 471 -15.78 12.46 2.13
C THR A 471 -17.01 13.30 1.87
N LEU A 472 -17.67 13.05 0.74
CA LEU A 472 -18.90 13.70 0.35
C LEU A 472 -20.06 12.82 0.81
N TYR A 473 -20.75 13.26 1.86
CA TYR A 473 -21.89 12.51 2.39
C TYR A 473 -23.14 12.78 1.60
N VAL A 474 -23.78 11.71 1.08
CA VAL A 474 -25.02 11.80 0.34
C VAL A 474 -26.13 11.12 1.12
N ALA A 475 -27.22 11.85 1.36
CA ALA A 475 -28.45 11.31 1.96
C ALA A 475 -29.69 11.94 1.31
N ALA A 476 -30.60 11.10 0.80
CA ALA A 476 -31.78 11.55 0.09
C ALA A 476 -32.75 12.40 0.95
N ASP A 477 -32.70 12.22 2.27
CA ASP A 477 -33.51 12.96 3.25
C ASP A 477 -32.94 14.35 3.61
N GLY A 478 -31.79 14.73 3.01
CA GLY A 478 -31.13 16.01 3.24
C GLY A 478 -30.25 16.07 4.50
N THR A 479 -30.01 14.97 5.18
CA THR A 479 -29.10 14.90 6.34
C THR A 479 -27.62 14.81 5.96
N GLY A 480 -27.31 14.56 4.66
CA GLY A 480 -25.96 14.58 4.11
C GLY A 480 -25.54 15.95 3.58
N ASP A 481 -24.29 16.06 3.15
CA ASP A 481 -23.77 17.25 2.45
C ASP A 481 -24.48 17.48 1.10
N TYR A 482 -24.94 16.37 0.50
CA TYR A 482 -25.66 16.33 -0.77
C TYR A 482 -26.92 15.46 -0.67
N CYS A 483 -27.99 15.86 -1.32
CA CYS A 483 -29.19 15.05 -1.48
C CYS A 483 -29.19 14.25 -2.81
N SER A 484 -28.17 14.39 -3.64
CA SER A 484 -27.99 13.74 -4.94
C SER A 484 -26.55 13.24 -5.06
N ILE A 485 -26.39 11.99 -5.53
CA ILE A 485 -25.09 11.36 -5.72
C ILE A 485 -24.35 12.08 -6.86
N GLN A 486 -25.04 12.40 -7.97
CA GLN A 486 -24.40 13.11 -9.09
C GLN A 486 -23.84 14.47 -8.66
N ARG A 487 -24.54 15.21 -7.82
CA ARG A 487 -24.03 16.50 -7.31
C ARG A 487 -22.76 16.33 -6.46
N ALA A 488 -22.66 15.24 -5.68
CA ALA A 488 -21.45 14.92 -4.95
C ALA A 488 -20.30 14.55 -5.90
N LEU A 489 -20.57 13.77 -6.94
CA LEU A 489 -19.59 13.45 -7.98
C LEU A 489 -19.11 14.71 -8.74
N ASP A 490 -20.03 15.62 -9.05
CA ASP A 490 -19.71 16.90 -9.70
C ASP A 490 -18.85 17.81 -8.80
N ALA A 491 -19.07 17.77 -7.49
CA ALA A 491 -18.30 18.53 -6.51
C ALA A 491 -16.97 17.88 -6.14
N ALA A 492 -16.78 16.57 -6.42
CA ALA A 492 -15.56 15.87 -6.13
C ALA A 492 -14.34 16.52 -6.81
N PRO A 493 -13.17 16.60 -6.14
CA PRO A 493 -11.96 17.12 -6.75
C PRO A 493 -11.47 16.22 -7.90
N LYS A 494 -10.66 16.80 -8.79
CA LYS A 494 -10.05 16.07 -9.91
C LYS A 494 -9.09 14.96 -9.47
N THR A 495 -8.68 14.98 -8.21
CA THR A 495 -7.79 13.97 -7.60
C THR A 495 -8.55 12.72 -7.11
N GLY A 496 -9.88 12.81 -7.02
CA GLY A 496 -10.74 11.74 -6.49
C GLY A 496 -11.38 12.11 -5.15
N ALA A 497 -12.36 11.34 -4.73
CA ALA A 497 -13.06 11.50 -3.45
C ALA A 497 -13.73 10.20 -3.00
N LEU A 498 -14.01 10.09 -1.70
CA LEU A 498 -14.97 9.10 -1.17
C LEU A 498 -16.37 9.72 -1.19
N VAL A 499 -17.27 9.13 -1.96
CA VAL A 499 -18.70 9.46 -1.94
C VAL A 499 -19.41 8.41 -1.09
N LEU A 500 -19.74 8.77 0.15
CA LEU A 500 -20.41 7.88 1.10
C LEU A 500 -21.92 8.11 1.06
N VAL A 501 -22.66 7.08 0.65
CA VAL A 501 -24.10 7.17 0.38
C VAL A 501 -24.88 6.52 1.50
N ALA A 502 -25.80 7.24 2.11
CA ALA A 502 -26.74 6.71 3.09
C ALA A 502 -27.71 5.70 2.44
N PRO A 503 -28.25 4.73 3.20
CA PRO A 503 -29.30 3.83 2.71
C PRO A 503 -30.48 4.60 2.13
N GLY A 504 -30.98 4.14 0.98
CA GLY A 504 -32.08 4.78 0.27
C GLY A 504 -32.13 4.40 -1.20
N THR A 505 -33.16 4.86 -1.90
CA THR A 505 -33.29 4.70 -3.35
C THR A 505 -33.08 6.05 -4.01
N TYR A 506 -32.07 6.09 -4.87
CA TYR A 506 -31.63 7.27 -5.62
C TYR A 506 -31.98 7.07 -7.10
N ARG A 507 -33.02 7.76 -7.58
CA ARG A 507 -33.43 7.70 -8.99
C ARG A 507 -32.65 8.75 -9.77
N GLU A 508 -31.44 8.37 -10.17
CA GLU A 508 -30.46 9.24 -10.83
C GLU A 508 -29.76 8.49 -11.98
N VAL A 509 -29.21 9.24 -12.91
CA VAL A 509 -28.18 8.75 -13.84
C VAL A 509 -26.84 9.30 -13.39
N LEU A 510 -25.88 8.42 -13.15
CA LEU A 510 -24.56 8.83 -12.68
C LEU A 510 -23.53 8.81 -13.82
N THR A 511 -22.69 9.83 -13.85
CA THR A 511 -21.49 9.91 -14.68
C THR A 511 -20.27 10.11 -13.77
N VAL A 512 -19.35 9.16 -13.81
CA VAL A 512 -18.08 9.21 -13.09
C VAL A 512 -16.97 9.44 -14.12
N ASP A 513 -16.60 10.70 -14.29
CA ASP A 513 -15.58 11.17 -15.25
C ASP A 513 -14.28 11.64 -14.59
N LYS A 514 -14.23 11.60 -13.25
CA LYS A 514 -13.03 11.94 -12.45
C LYS A 514 -12.39 10.67 -11.90
N PRO A 515 -11.06 10.54 -12.00
CA PRO A 515 -10.35 9.36 -11.51
C PRO A 515 -10.37 9.27 -9.98
N ASN A 516 -10.09 8.06 -9.47
CA ASN A 516 -9.97 7.78 -8.04
C ASN A 516 -11.25 8.06 -7.22
N ILE A 517 -12.41 8.00 -7.84
CA ILE A 517 -13.70 8.07 -7.11
C ILE A 517 -13.97 6.74 -6.42
N ARG A 518 -14.32 6.83 -5.14
CA ARG A 518 -14.83 5.70 -4.34
C ARG A 518 -16.28 5.94 -3.98
N LEU A 519 -17.16 5.15 -4.56
CA LEU A 519 -18.62 5.21 -4.31
C LEU A 519 -19.00 4.07 -3.37
N ARG A 520 -19.38 4.39 -2.14
CA ARG A 520 -19.64 3.40 -1.10
C ARG A 520 -20.96 3.66 -0.39
N SER A 521 -21.70 2.59 -0.12
CA SER A 521 -22.84 2.68 0.81
C SER A 521 -22.34 2.75 2.26
N ALA A 522 -23.03 3.53 3.08
CA ALA A 522 -22.85 3.53 4.54
C ALA A 522 -23.38 2.25 5.20
N ASN A 523 -24.12 1.40 4.47
CA ASN A 523 -24.65 0.12 4.92
C ASN A 523 -23.93 -1.04 4.23
N PRO A 524 -23.48 -2.09 4.93
CA PRO A 524 -22.82 -3.24 4.32
C PRO A 524 -23.74 -4.10 3.44
N ASP A 525 -25.07 -4.04 3.66
CA ASP A 525 -26.04 -4.71 2.81
C ASP A 525 -26.30 -3.87 1.55
N ALA A 526 -25.76 -4.33 0.43
CA ALA A 526 -25.85 -3.66 -0.86
C ALA A 526 -27.30 -3.39 -1.31
N SER A 527 -28.29 -4.16 -0.83
CA SER A 527 -29.70 -3.97 -1.17
C SER A 527 -30.32 -2.72 -0.53
N LYS A 528 -29.66 -2.13 0.45
CA LYS A 528 -30.17 -0.96 1.20
C LYS A 528 -29.87 0.37 0.52
N THR A 529 -28.94 0.41 -0.43
CA THR A 529 -28.60 1.61 -1.18
C THR A 529 -28.71 1.30 -2.66
N VAL A 530 -29.76 1.81 -3.30
CA VAL A 530 -30.09 1.49 -4.67
C VAL A 530 -30.05 2.74 -5.55
N ILE A 531 -29.18 2.71 -6.55
CA ILE A 531 -29.14 3.72 -7.62
C ILE A 531 -29.89 3.14 -8.80
N VAL A 532 -30.96 3.78 -9.23
CA VAL A 532 -31.89 3.23 -10.24
C VAL A 532 -32.31 4.27 -11.28
N ASN A 533 -32.44 3.83 -12.51
CA ASN A 533 -33.03 4.60 -13.60
C ASN A 533 -33.77 3.68 -14.57
N ASP A 534 -34.60 4.25 -15.46
CA ASP A 534 -35.44 3.54 -16.41
C ASP A 534 -35.16 3.96 -17.86
N ARG A 535 -33.94 4.26 -18.22
CA ARG A 535 -33.55 4.52 -19.61
C ARG A 535 -33.32 3.22 -20.36
N SER A 536 -33.77 3.17 -21.61
CA SER A 536 -33.46 2.09 -22.54
C SER A 536 -32.75 2.60 -23.79
N ALA A 537 -32.27 1.70 -24.62
CA ALA A 537 -31.68 2.05 -25.90
C ALA A 537 -32.64 2.91 -26.76
N GLY A 538 -33.93 2.55 -26.74
CA GLY A 538 -34.98 3.29 -27.47
C GLY A 538 -35.24 4.70 -26.91
N THR A 539 -35.19 4.88 -25.60
CA THR A 539 -35.46 6.19 -24.96
C THR A 539 -34.22 7.08 -24.87
N ALA A 540 -33.02 6.49 -24.85
CA ALA A 540 -31.73 7.21 -24.69
C ALA A 540 -30.99 7.43 -26.00
N GLY A 541 -31.49 6.89 -27.12
CA GLY A 541 -30.84 7.03 -28.44
C GLY A 541 -29.65 6.08 -28.65
N GLY A 542 -29.65 4.93 -27.98
CA GLY A 542 -28.65 3.87 -28.14
C GLY A 542 -28.36 3.15 -26.82
N THR A 543 -27.93 1.89 -26.93
CA THR A 543 -27.70 1.00 -25.76
C THR A 543 -26.73 1.61 -24.78
N LEU A 544 -25.57 2.10 -25.20
CA LEU A 544 -24.55 2.66 -24.31
C LEU A 544 -24.98 3.96 -23.63
N HIS A 545 -26.00 4.64 -24.12
CA HIS A 545 -26.57 5.85 -23.50
C HIS A 545 -27.64 5.54 -22.45
N SER A 546 -28.05 4.28 -22.33
CA SER A 546 -29.11 3.85 -21.40
C SER A 546 -28.61 3.61 -19.98
N ALA A 547 -27.30 3.62 -19.75
CA ALA A 547 -26.74 3.22 -18.47
C ALA A 547 -27.21 4.10 -17.30
N THR A 548 -27.55 3.44 -16.21
CA THR A 548 -27.84 4.09 -14.93
C THR A 548 -26.55 4.67 -14.33
N VAL A 549 -25.45 3.91 -14.37
CA VAL A 549 -24.14 4.36 -13.90
C VAL A 549 -23.12 4.24 -15.03
N ASN A 550 -22.51 5.37 -15.40
CA ASN A 550 -21.46 5.47 -16.41
C ASN A 550 -20.12 5.76 -15.75
N VAL A 551 -19.14 4.87 -15.89
CA VAL A 551 -17.79 5.00 -15.34
C VAL A 551 -16.79 5.09 -16.48
N THR A 552 -16.31 6.28 -16.76
CA THR A 552 -15.33 6.52 -17.83
C THR A 552 -13.93 6.85 -17.31
N ALA A 553 -13.83 7.18 -16.05
CA ALA A 553 -12.57 7.52 -15.38
C ALA A 553 -11.87 6.30 -14.77
N ASP A 554 -10.55 6.36 -14.68
CA ASP A 554 -9.71 5.29 -14.15
C ASP A 554 -9.72 5.23 -12.61
N ASN A 555 -9.38 4.07 -12.06
CA ASN A 555 -9.28 3.81 -10.62
C ASN A 555 -10.61 4.03 -9.87
N PHE A 556 -11.72 3.68 -10.48
CA PHE A 556 -13.02 3.72 -9.81
C PHE A 556 -13.20 2.54 -8.86
N PHE A 557 -13.80 2.80 -7.70
CA PHE A 557 -14.13 1.77 -6.74
C PHE A 557 -15.58 1.91 -6.28
N ALA A 558 -16.38 0.82 -6.36
CA ALA A 558 -17.73 0.77 -5.82
C ALA A 558 -17.86 -0.34 -4.78
N GLN A 559 -18.58 -0.05 -3.67
CA GLN A 559 -18.75 -1.03 -2.60
C GLN A 559 -20.12 -0.96 -1.93
N ASN A 560 -20.71 -2.15 -1.65
CA ASN A 560 -21.93 -2.34 -0.86
C ASN A 560 -23.14 -1.56 -1.42
N ILE A 561 -23.33 -1.56 -2.73
CA ILE A 561 -24.33 -0.72 -3.39
C ILE A 561 -25.02 -1.47 -4.54
N THR A 562 -26.25 -1.11 -4.86
CA THR A 562 -26.99 -1.66 -6.00
C THR A 562 -27.06 -0.64 -7.12
N PHE A 563 -26.67 -1.03 -8.33
CA PHE A 563 -26.96 -0.32 -9.58
C PHE A 563 -28.05 -1.09 -10.31
N GLN A 564 -29.12 -0.41 -10.64
CA GLN A 564 -30.29 -1.01 -11.26
C GLN A 564 -30.77 -0.21 -12.46
N ASN A 565 -31.15 -0.92 -13.52
CA ASN A 565 -31.98 -0.34 -14.55
C ASN A 565 -33.34 -1.08 -14.52
N ASP A 566 -34.39 -0.36 -14.18
CA ASP A 566 -35.74 -0.93 -14.00
C ASP A 566 -36.68 -0.67 -15.18
N PHE A 567 -36.14 -0.35 -16.38
CA PHE A 567 -36.91 -0.06 -17.58
C PHE A 567 -37.95 -1.16 -17.88
N ASN A 568 -37.51 -2.42 -17.92
CA ASN A 568 -38.41 -3.53 -18.27
C ASN A 568 -39.51 -3.75 -17.23
N ALA A 569 -39.26 -3.45 -15.95
CA ALA A 569 -40.28 -3.52 -14.90
C ALA A 569 -41.27 -2.36 -14.97
N THR A 570 -40.80 -1.16 -15.34
CA THR A 570 -41.65 0.06 -15.44
C THR A 570 -42.33 0.18 -16.79
N HIS A 571 -41.81 -0.46 -17.83
CA HIS A 571 -42.32 -0.41 -19.20
C HIS A 571 -42.50 -1.81 -19.83
N PRO A 572 -43.27 -2.73 -19.23
CA PRO A 572 -43.31 -4.14 -19.62
C PRO A 572 -43.92 -4.39 -21.01
N GLN A 573 -44.47 -3.37 -21.65
CA GLN A 573 -45.06 -3.47 -22.98
C GLN A 573 -44.15 -2.96 -24.11
N LEU A 574 -42.97 -2.43 -23.77
CA LEU A 574 -42.00 -1.87 -24.72
C LEU A 574 -40.88 -2.83 -24.97
N PHE A 575 -40.96 -3.61 -26.04
CA PHE A 575 -39.91 -4.62 -26.38
C PHE A 575 -38.85 -4.07 -27.33
N ALA A 576 -39.21 -3.20 -28.27
CA ALA A 576 -38.24 -2.63 -29.22
C ALA A 576 -37.32 -1.62 -28.54
N GLY A 577 -36.03 -1.82 -28.62
CA GLY A 577 -35.03 -0.96 -27.97
C GLY A 577 -35.05 -1.04 -26.46
N SER A 578 -35.41 -2.22 -25.89
CA SER A 578 -35.53 -2.46 -24.46
C SER A 578 -34.18 -2.76 -23.75
N GLN A 579 -33.07 -2.79 -24.47
CA GLN A 579 -31.72 -2.89 -23.89
C GLN A 579 -31.49 -1.77 -22.89
N ALA A 580 -31.08 -2.11 -21.67
CA ALA A 580 -31.11 -1.17 -20.56
C ALA A 580 -29.99 -1.46 -19.53
N LEU A 581 -28.91 -0.71 -19.60
CA LEU A 581 -27.72 -0.93 -18.77
C LEU A 581 -27.93 -0.44 -17.33
N ALA A 582 -27.57 -1.29 -16.38
CA ALA A 582 -27.34 -0.86 -15.00
C ALA A 582 -25.97 -0.20 -14.86
N LEU A 583 -24.95 -0.75 -15.57
CA LEU A 583 -23.56 -0.26 -15.52
C LEU A 583 -22.93 -0.23 -16.91
N LEU A 584 -22.31 0.91 -17.25
CA LEU A 584 -21.30 1.03 -18.27
C LEU A 584 -19.98 1.39 -17.62
N VAL A 585 -18.91 0.60 -17.84
CA VAL A 585 -17.58 0.88 -17.34
C VAL A 585 -16.54 0.74 -18.44
N THR A 586 -15.78 1.82 -18.69
CA THR A 586 -14.65 1.90 -19.63
C THR A 586 -13.39 2.47 -18.97
N GLY A 587 -13.46 2.79 -17.68
CA GLY A 587 -12.31 3.20 -16.89
C GLY A 587 -11.38 2.02 -16.55
N ASP A 588 -10.06 2.22 -16.71
CA ASP A 588 -9.07 1.22 -16.33
C ASP A 588 -8.95 1.09 -14.81
N ARG A 589 -8.64 -0.11 -14.32
CA ARG A 589 -8.50 -0.44 -12.90
C ARG A 589 -9.75 -0.11 -12.07
N SER A 590 -10.92 -0.40 -12.64
CA SER A 590 -12.19 -0.26 -11.93
C SER A 590 -12.50 -1.50 -11.11
N VAL A 591 -12.89 -1.30 -9.84
CA VAL A 591 -13.17 -2.37 -8.87
C VAL A 591 -14.59 -2.26 -8.33
N PHE A 592 -15.30 -3.39 -8.33
CA PHE A 592 -16.65 -3.53 -7.79
C PHE A 592 -16.63 -4.63 -6.73
N PHE A 593 -16.89 -4.27 -5.48
CA PHE A 593 -16.87 -5.20 -4.36
C PHE A 593 -18.25 -5.24 -3.65
N ASN A 594 -18.87 -6.42 -3.57
CA ASN A 594 -20.20 -6.59 -3.00
C ASN A 594 -21.21 -5.61 -3.63
N VAL A 595 -21.22 -5.53 -4.96
CA VAL A 595 -22.15 -4.69 -5.74
C VAL A 595 -23.20 -5.57 -6.37
N ARG A 596 -24.46 -5.09 -6.37
CA ARG A 596 -25.55 -5.73 -7.10
C ARG A 596 -25.81 -4.98 -8.40
N LEU A 597 -25.81 -5.67 -9.52
CA LEU A 597 -26.07 -5.14 -10.85
C LEU A 597 -27.36 -5.78 -11.37
N LEU A 598 -28.44 -5.00 -11.39
CA LEU A 598 -29.77 -5.50 -11.65
C LEU A 598 -30.33 -4.94 -12.99
N GLY A 599 -30.68 -5.83 -13.88
CA GLY A 599 -31.22 -5.47 -15.20
C GLY A 599 -31.82 -6.67 -15.91
N ASN A 600 -31.97 -6.56 -17.22
CA ASN A 600 -32.50 -7.60 -18.07
C ASN A 600 -31.56 -7.84 -19.27
N GLN A 601 -31.91 -7.39 -20.47
CA GLN A 601 -31.01 -7.43 -21.61
C GLN A 601 -29.97 -6.33 -21.48
N ASP A 602 -28.68 -6.69 -21.70
CA ASP A 602 -27.56 -5.76 -21.69
C ASP A 602 -27.30 -5.09 -20.32
N THR A 603 -27.30 -5.82 -19.20
CA THR A 603 -27.19 -5.23 -17.85
C THR A 603 -25.84 -4.55 -17.60
N VAL A 604 -24.73 -5.17 -18.04
CA VAL A 604 -23.36 -4.70 -17.76
C VAL A 604 -22.55 -4.60 -19.04
N TYR A 605 -22.11 -3.40 -19.35
CA TYR A 605 -21.09 -3.17 -20.37
C TYR A 605 -19.73 -3.01 -19.71
N ALA A 606 -18.87 -4.02 -19.81
CA ALA A 606 -17.47 -3.99 -19.42
C ALA A 606 -16.62 -3.78 -20.68
N GLY A 607 -16.19 -2.55 -20.88
CA GLY A 607 -15.59 -2.15 -22.16
C GLY A 607 -14.24 -1.46 -22.02
N SER A 608 -13.56 -1.37 -23.14
CA SER A 608 -12.35 -0.56 -23.37
C SER A 608 -12.69 0.71 -24.13
N ARG A 609 -11.70 1.52 -24.47
CA ARG A 609 -11.90 2.79 -25.19
C ARG A 609 -11.26 2.72 -26.58
N ASN A 610 -12.00 3.12 -27.59
CA ASN A 610 -11.54 3.23 -28.98
C ASN A 610 -11.04 1.90 -29.57
N CYS A 611 -11.48 0.75 -29.10
CA CYS A 611 -11.15 -0.54 -29.66
C CYS A 611 -12.04 -0.84 -30.87
N THR A 612 -11.43 -1.02 -32.03
CA THR A 612 -12.08 -1.29 -33.31
C THR A 612 -11.28 -2.36 -34.08
N PRO A 613 -11.84 -2.97 -35.13
CA PRO A 613 -11.11 -3.95 -35.97
C PRO A 613 -9.75 -3.47 -36.47
N ASP A 614 -9.59 -2.15 -36.71
CA ASP A 614 -8.33 -1.56 -37.16
C ASP A 614 -7.29 -1.40 -36.04
N GLY A 615 -7.68 -1.48 -34.78
CA GLY A 615 -6.84 -1.57 -33.57
C GLY A 615 -5.95 -0.39 -33.16
N PRO A 616 -5.58 0.60 -34.00
CA PRO A 616 -4.44 1.48 -33.73
C PRO A 616 -4.59 2.43 -32.55
N ASN A 617 -5.81 2.65 -32.06
CA ASN A 617 -6.10 3.57 -30.98
C ASN A 617 -6.82 2.90 -29.79
N CYS A 618 -6.80 1.57 -29.71
CA CYS A 618 -7.40 0.83 -28.61
C CYS A 618 -6.72 1.17 -27.30
N ILE A 619 -7.52 1.56 -26.31
CA ILE A 619 -7.07 1.80 -24.94
C ILE A 619 -7.73 0.72 -24.07
N PRO A 620 -7.02 -0.39 -23.81
CA PRO A 620 -7.53 -1.47 -22.96
C PRO A 620 -7.91 -0.96 -21.59
N ALA A 621 -8.98 -1.51 -21.03
CA ALA A 621 -9.42 -1.20 -19.66
C ALA A 621 -9.69 -2.49 -18.89
N ARG A 622 -9.22 -2.52 -17.64
CA ARG A 622 -9.30 -3.66 -16.74
C ARG A 622 -10.34 -3.42 -15.67
N GLN A 623 -11.21 -4.41 -15.48
CA GLN A 623 -12.28 -4.34 -14.49
C GLN A 623 -12.26 -5.59 -13.60
N TYR A 624 -12.52 -5.41 -12.32
CA TYR A 624 -12.59 -6.50 -11.35
C TYR A 624 -13.87 -6.42 -10.54
N PHE A 625 -14.68 -7.48 -10.62
CA PHE A 625 -15.91 -7.66 -9.89
C PHE A 625 -15.71 -8.78 -8.86
N SER A 626 -15.89 -8.49 -7.58
CA SER A 626 -15.68 -9.48 -6.52
C SER A 626 -16.87 -9.55 -5.58
N ASN A 627 -17.33 -10.77 -5.29
CA ASN A 627 -18.50 -11.02 -4.47
C ASN A 627 -19.76 -10.25 -4.93
N CYS A 628 -19.88 -10.04 -6.23
CA CYS A 628 -21.02 -9.30 -6.82
C CYS A 628 -22.19 -10.23 -7.13
N TYR A 629 -23.38 -9.66 -7.15
CA TYR A 629 -24.60 -10.29 -7.70
C TYR A 629 -24.95 -9.58 -9.01
N ILE A 630 -25.01 -10.33 -10.11
CA ILE A 630 -25.30 -9.78 -11.44
C ILE A 630 -26.46 -10.55 -12.05
N GLU A 631 -27.55 -9.85 -12.38
CA GLU A 631 -28.69 -10.49 -13.01
C GLU A 631 -29.04 -9.90 -14.38
N GLY A 632 -29.61 -10.74 -15.22
CA GLY A 632 -30.10 -10.38 -16.53
C GLY A 632 -30.64 -11.57 -17.33
N ASN A 633 -30.95 -11.37 -18.59
CA ASN A 633 -31.52 -12.44 -19.43
C ASN A 633 -30.75 -12.68 -20.74
N VAL A 634 -30.50 -11.65 -21.55
CA VAL A 634 -29.82 -11.79 -22.84
C VAL A 634 -28.63 -10.87 -22.91
N ASP A 635 -27.46 -11.41 -23.21
CA ASP A 635 -26.20 -10.67 -23.40
C ASP A 635 -25.91 -9.73 -22.21
N PHE A 636 -26.28 -10.16 -21.01
CA PHE A 636 -26.35 -9.25 -19.88
C PHE A 636 -24.98 -8.90 -19.27
N ILE A 637 -23.90 -9.57 -19.75
CA ILE A 637 -22.52 -9.17 -19.52
C ILE A 637 -21.83 -9.09 -20.88
N PHE A 638 -21.56 -7.88 -21.36
CA PHE A 638 -21.04 -7.69 -22.71
C PHE A 638 -20.00 -6.57 -22.79
N GLY A 639 -19.30 -6.47 -23.93
CA GLY A 639 -18.27 -5.46 -24.18
C GLY A 639 -16.91 -6.05 -24.55
N ASP A 640 -15.92 -5.18 -24.69
CA ASP A 640 -14.56 -5.48 -25.13
C ASP A 640 -13.50 -5.21 -24.05
N GLY A 641 -13.90 -5.07 -22.80
CA GLY A 641 -12.97 -4.89 -21.68
C GLY A 641 -12.22 -6.15 -21.29
N LYS A 642 -11.24 -6.00 -20.43
CA LYS A 642 -10.51 -7.09 -19.77
C LYS A 642 -11.04 -7.24 -18.36
N ALA A 643 -12.06 -8.09 -18.19
CA ALA A 643 -12.83 -8.17 -16.95
C ALA A 643 -12.70 -9.53 -16.26
N VAL A 644 -12.59 -9.49 -14.92
CA VAL A 644 -12.66 -10.68 -14.08
C VAL A 644 -13.83 -10.57 -13.12
N PHE A 645 -14.64 -11.61 -13.09
CA PHE A 645 -15.73 -11.83 -12.15
C PHE A 645 -15.28 -12.92 -11.16
N ASP A 646 -14.96 -12.53 -9.92
CA ASP A 646 -14.41 -13.43 -8.90
C ASP A 646 -15.43 -13.66 -7.78
N ARG A 647 -15.80 -14.93 -7.55
CA ARG A 647 -16.80 -15.31 -6.53
C ARG A 647 -18.13 -14.55 -6.67
N CYS A 648 -18.55 -14.29 -7.89
CA CYS A 648 -19.82 -13.63 -8.16
C CYS A 648 -20.96 -14.65 -8.35
N GLU A 649 -22.17 -14.27 -7.94
CA GLU A 649 -23.39 -14.94 -8.38
C GLU A 649 -23.88 -14.29 -9.68
N ILE A 650 -23.99 -15.09 -10.75
CA ILE A 650 -24.46 -14.68 -12.07
C ILE A 650 -25.85 -15.29 -12.26
N HIS A 651 -26.87 -14.47 -12.13
CA HIS A 651 -28.24 -14.91 -12.06
C HIS A 651 -29.03 -14.65 -13.36
N ASN A 652 -29.48 -15.71 -13.99
CA ASN A 652 -30.28 -15.57 -15.20
C ASN A 652 -31.77 -15.44 -14.88
N THR A 653 -32.45 -14.41 -15.42
CA THR A 653 -33.87 -14.11 -15.27
C THR A 653 -34.67 -14.46 -16.52
N ALA A 654 -34.09 -15.09 -17.54
CA ALA A 654 -34.72 -15.38 -18.81
C ALA A 654 -35.82 -16.47 -18.69
N HIS A 655 -37.05 -16.14 -19.04
CA HIS A 655 -38.14 -17.12 -19.10
C HIS A 655 -37.95 -18.12 -20.25
N ASP A 656 -37.48 -17.65 -21.42
CA ASP A 656 -37.48 -18.37 -22.70
C ASP A 656 -36.05 -18.73 -23.17
N GLY A 657 -35.08 -18.86 -22.26
CA GLY A 657 -33.65 -19.02 -22.57
C GLY A 657 -32.92 -17.69 -22.76
N GLY A 658 -31.62 -17.71 -22.74
CA GLY A 658 -30.83 -16.48 -22.79
C GLY A 658 -29.34 -16.72 -23.03
N PHE A 659 -28.58 -15.64 -22.88
CA PHE A 659 -27.13 -15.65 -23.03
C PHE A 659 -26.51 -14.87 -21.87
N ILE A 660 -25.55 -15.46 -21.17
CA ILE A 660 -24.83 -14.78 -20.10
C ILE A 660 -23.91 -13.70 -20.70
N THR A 661 -23.08 -14.11 -21.67
CA THR A 661 -22.06 -13.20 -22.21
C THR A 661 -22.21 -12.92 -23.71
N ALA A 662 -21.84 -11.69 -24.10
CA ALA A 662 -21.60 -11.27 -25.47
C ALA A 662 -20.28 -10.47 -25.56
N GLN A 663 -19.16 -11.16 -25.47
CA GLN A 663 -17.84 -10.53 -25.49
C GLN A 663 -17.44 -10.07 -26.89
N ALA A 664 -16.72 -8.96 -27.00
CA ALA A 664 -16.50 -8.23 -28.27
C ALA A 664 -15.02 -7.96 -28.56
N LYS A 665 -14.16 -8.95 -28.45
CA LYS A 665 -12.78 -8.84 -28.94
C LYS A 665 -12.74 -8.73 -30.46
N HIS A 666 -12.17 -7.62 -30.97
CA HIS A 666 -12.25 -7.23 -32.38
C HIS A 666 -11.16 -7.83 -33.26
N TYR A 667 -9.94 -8.04 -32.70
CA TYR A 667 -8.78 -8.55 -33.42
C TYR A 667 -7.95 -9.47 -32.49
N PRO A 668 -7.12 -10.37 -33.02
CA PRO A 668 -6.46 -11.42 -32.24
C PRO A 668 -5.59 -10.90 -31.10
N GLU A 669 -4.85 -9.82 -31.31
CA GLU A 669 -3.87 -9.24 -30.35
C GLU A 669 -4.50 -8.26 -29.36
N GLU A 670 -5.81 -7.99 -29.45
CA GLU A 670 -6.50 -7.14 -28.50
C GLU A 670 -6.43 -7.75 -27.10
N ASP A 671 -5.94 -6.98 -26.11
CA ASP A 671 -5.85 -7.42 -24.71
C ASP A 671 -7.21 -7.30 -24.01
N SER A 672 -8.10 -8.22 -24.32
CA SER A 672 -9.52 -8.22 -23.96
C SER A 672 -10.00 -9.64 -23.65
N GLY A 673 -11.02 -9.75 -22.81
CA GLY A 673 -11.65 -11.02 -22.45
C GLY A 673 -12.35 -10.99 -21.10
N PHE A 674 -13.25 -11.95 -20.87
CA PHE A 674 -13.97 -12.13 -19.62
C PHE A 674 -13.54 -13.42 -18.93
N VAL A 675 -13.23 -13.34 -17.64
CA VAL A 675 -12.91 -14.50 -16.80
C VAL A 675 -13.90 -14.58 -15.65
N PHE A 676 -14.56 -15.71 -15.50
CA PHE A 676 -15.42 -16.04 -14.36
C PHE A 676 -14.67 -17.03 -13.47
N ASN A 677 -14.23 -16.58 -12.30
CA ASN A 677 -13.42 -17.37 -11.38
C ASN A 677 -14.22 -17.68 -10.11
N ARG A 678 -14.42 -18.96 -9.84
CA ARG A 678 -15.18 -19.42 -8.65
C ARG A 678 -16.58 -18.81 -8.54
N CYS A 679 -17.22 -18.56 -9.66
CA CYS A 679 -18.57 -18.03 -9.72
C CYS A 679 -19.64 -19.11 -9.53
N GLU A 680 -20.87 -18.68 -9.23
CA GLU A 680 -22.05 -19.52 -9.21
C GLU A 680 -23.04 -19.02 -10.26
N LEU A 681 -23.39 -19.87 -11.23
CA LEU A 681 -24.39 -19.58 -12.24
C LEU A 681 -25.76 -20.10 -11.77
N THR A 682 -26.67 -19.17 -11.46
CA THR A 682 -28.00 -19.46 -10.93
C THR A 682 -29.10 -18.97 -11.88
N ALA A 683 -30.33 -19.38 -11.64
CA ALA A 683 -31.48 -18.92 -12.42
C ALA A 683 -32.75 -18.84 -11.58
N GLY A 684 -33.70 -18.05 -12.04
CA GLY A 684 -35.05 -18.01 -11.49
C GLY A 684 -35.78 -19.37 -11.64
N LEU A 685 -36.73 -19.63 -10.74
CA LEU A 685 -37.49 -20.90 -10.72
C LEU A 685 -38.35 -21.12 -11.98
N ASP A 686 -38.63 -20.07 -12.72
CA ASP A 686 -39.47 -20.05 -13.92
C ASP A 686 -38.65 -20.11 -15.22
N VAL A 687 -37.33 -20.27 -15.15
CA VAL A 687 -36.52 -20.47 -16.34
C VAL A 687 -36.77 -21.87 -16.90
N THR A 688 -37.43 -21.91 -18.04
CA THR A 688 -37.92 -23.15 -18.66
C THR A 688 -37.11 -23.61 -19.85
N ARG A 689 -36.20 -22.79 -20.37
CA ARG A 689 -35.33 -23.08 -21.50
C ARG A 689 -33.87 -22.86 -21.14
N SER A 690 -33.01 -23.54 -21.91
CA SER A 690 -31.59 -23.49 -21.74
C SER A 690 -31.02 -22.09 -21.93
N VAL A 691 -30.03 -21.77 -21.08
CA VAL A 691 -29.24 -20.54 -21.12
C VAL A 691 -27.82 -20.87 -21.58
N TYR A 692 -27.30 -20.12 -22.53
CA TYR A 692 -25.95 -20.31 -23.03
C TYR A 692 -24.95 -19.51 -22.18
N LEU A 693 -23.75 -20.04 -22.00
CA LEU A 693 -22.63 -19.35 -21.34
C LEU A 693 -22.23 -18.08 -22.08
N GLY A 694 -22.42 -18.10 -23.41
CA GLY A 694 -22.22 -16.92 -24.24
C GLY A 694 -22.34 -17.14 -25.73
N ARG A 695 -22.26 -16.02 -26.44
CA ARG A 695 -22.16 -15.97 -27.90
C ARG A 695 -21.20 -14.88 -28.34
N PRO A 696 -20.47 -15.02 -29.49
CA PRO A 696 -19.44 -14.06 -29.87
C PRO A 696 -20.07 -12.82 -30.55
N TRP A 697 -20.05 -11.68 -29.87
CA TRP A 697 -20.45 -10.43 -30.49
C TRP A 697 -19.45 -9.95 -31.55
N ARG A 698 -18.16 -10.36 -31.41
CA ARG A 698 -17.11 -10.11 -32.40
C ARG A 698 -16.26 -11.38 -32.60
N PRO A 699 -15.52 -11.49 -33.71
CA PRO A 699 -14.88 -12.75 -34.15
C PRO A 699 -13.92 -13.39 -33.15
N TYR A 700 -13.21 -12.62 -32.34
CA TYR A 700 -12.18 -13.15 -31.43
C TYR A 700 -12.64 -13.17 -29.98
N ALA A 701 -13.94 -13.18 -29.72
CA ALA A 701 -14.51 -13.20 -28.39
C ALA A 701 -13.80 -14.19 -27.47
N THR A 702 -13.42 -13.74 -26.28
CA THR A 702 -12.69 -14.53 -25.29
C THR A 702 -13.45 -14.58 -23.97
N VAL A 703 -13.89 -15.77 -23.56
CA VAL A 703 -14.60 -16.00 -22.30
C VAL A 703 -14.11 -17.28 -21.66
N ILE A 704 -13.77 -17.21 -20.36
CA ILE A 704 -13.16 -18.31 -19.63
C ILE A 704 -13.90 -18.50 -18.30
N TYR A 705 -14.32 -19.73 -18.00
CA TYR A 705 -14.91 -20.13 -16.72
C TYR A 705 -13.93 -21.01 -15.94
N LEU A 706 -13.53 -20.60 -14.74
CA LEU A 706 -12.61 -21.31 -13.87
C LEU A 706 -13.33 -21.68 -12.56
N ASP A 707 -13.23 -22.93 -12.12
CA ASP A 707 -13.78 -23.41 -10.84
C ASP A 707 -15.23 -22.96 -10.60
N THR A 708 -16.02 -22.84 -11.66
CA THR A 708 -17.38 -22.24 -11.62
C THR A 708 -18.44 -23.29 -11.40
N GLN A 709 -19.36 -23.04 -10.47
CA GLN A 709 -20.54 -23.90 -10.25
C GLN A 709 -21.66 -23.52 -11.19
N MET A 710 -22.12 -24.46 -12.03
CA MET A 710 -23.12 -24.19 -13.08
C MET A 710 -24.44 -24.90 -12.76
N GLY A 711 -25.53 -24.11 -12.66
CA GLY A 711 -26.88 -24.63 -12.48
C GLY A 711 -27.41 -25.41 -13.68
N SER A 712 -28.47 -26.21 -13.49
CA SER A 712 -29.07 -27.06 -14.53
C SER A 712 -29.73 -26.31 -15.70
N HIS A 713 -29.87 -25.00 -15.60
CA HIS A 713 -30.40 -24.13 -16.67
C HIS A 713 -29.38 -23.91 -17.80
N ILE A 714 -28.11 -24.21 -17.59
CA ILE A 714 -27.08 -24.05 -18.61
C ILE A 714 -27.26 -25.09 -19.71
N ASP A 715 -27.29 -24.62 -20.97
CA ASP A 715 -27.37 -25.47 -22.14
C ASP A 715 -26.17 -26.42 -22.24
N PRO A 716 -26.38 -27.72 -22.52
CA PRO A 716 -25.26 -28.66 -22.67
C PRO A 716 -24.20 -28.23 -23.68
N ALA A 717 -24.58 -27.55 -24.78
CA ALA A 717 -23.63 -27.04 -25.76
C ALA A 717 -22.75 -25.87 -25.17
N GLY A 718 -23.23 -25.20 -24.16
CA GLY A 718 -22.55 -24.08 -23.50
C GLY A 718 -22.51 -22.81 -24.31
N TRP A 719 -22.20 -22.88 -25.58
CA TRP A 719 -21.95 -21.75 -26.48
C TRP A 719 -22.81 -21.82 -27.73
N ARG A 720 -23.04 -20.67 -28.36
CA ARG A 720 -23.80 -20.61 -29.61
C ARG A 720 -23.29 -19.48 -30.50
N GLU A 721 -23.33 -19.68 -31.82
CA GLU A 721 -23.00 -18.64 -32.79
C GLU A 721 -23.93 -17.41 -32.65
N TRP A 722 -23.44 -16.22 -32.99
CA TRP A 722 -24.18 -14.96 -32.91
C TRP A 722 -25.49 -15.03 -33.72
N HIS A 723 -25.37 -15.38 -35.01
CA HIS A 723 -26.47 -15.70 -35.91
C HIS A 723 -26.21 -17.03 -36.56
N PRO A 724 -26.72 -18.15 -36.05
CA PRO A 724 -26.46 -19.47 -36.61
C PRO A 724 -26.83 -19.56 -38.08
N GLY A 725 -25.87 -19.96 -38.93
CA GLY A 725 -26.03 -20.05 -40.39
C GLY A 725 -25.74 -18.75 -41.16
N GLU A 726 -25.49 -17.62 -40.48
CA GLU A 726 -25.20 -16.33 -41.10
C GLU A 726 -23.82 -15.78 -40.73
N THR A 727 -23.31 -16.12 -39.57
CA THR A 727 -21.99 -15.73 -39.07
C THR A 727 -21.14 -16.95 -38.74
N HIS A 728 -19.81 -16.80 -38.72
CA HIS A 728 -18.82 -17.81 -38.38
C HIS A 728 -17.84 -17.28 -37.31
N SER A 729 -18.33 -16.40 -36.44
CA SER A 729 -17.49 -15.80 -35.41
C SER A 729 -17.04 -16.83 -34.36
N ILE A 730 -17.81 -17.91 -34.17
CA ILE A 730 -17.45 -19.00 -33.24
C ILE A 730 -16.20 -19.77 -33.67
N ASP A 731 -15.83 -19.72 -34.95
CA ASP A 731 -14.65 -20.42 -35.49
C ASP A 731 -13.32 -19.81 -35.02
N THR A 732 -13.35 -18.59 -34.49
CA THR A 732 -12.16 -17.82 -34.08
C THR A 732 -12.14 -17.41 -32.60
N VAL A 733 -13.14 -17.84 -31.82
CA VAL A 733 -13.25 -17.52 -30.37
C VAL A 733 -12.19 -18.24 -29.54
N PHE A 734 -11.97 -17.71 -28.34
CA PHE A 734 -11.32 -18.45 -27.28
C PHE A 734 -12.32 -18.62 -26.11
N TYR A 735 -13.13 -19.67 -26.19
CA TYR A 735 -14.07 -20.07 -25.15
C TYR A 735 -13.49 -21.24 -24.38
N ALA A 736 -13.31 -21.07 -23.05
CA ALA A 736 -12.58 -22.06 -22.26
C ALA A 736 -13.26 -22.35 -20.93
N GLU A 737 -13.05 -23.57 -20.44
CA GLU A 737 -13.48 -24.02 -19.11
C GLU A 737 -12.35 -24.75 -18.40
N TYR A 738 -12.29 -24.59 -17.06
CA TYR A 738 -11.43 -25.37 -16.18
C TYR A 738 -12.17 -25.71 -14.90
N ASP A 739 -12.21 -26.99 -14.53
CA ASP A 739 -12.75 -27.55 -13.29
C ASP A 739 -14.15 -27.01 -12.89
N SER A 740 -14.97 -26.68 -13.88
CA SER A 740 -16.37 -26.30 -13.68
C SER A 740 -17.19 -27.48 -13.15
N THR A 741 -18.11 -27.20 -12.21
CA THR A 741 -18.88 -28.21 -11.50
C THR A 741 -20.38 -27.96 -11.59
N GLY A 742 -21.21 -28.88 -11.08
CA GLY A 742 -22.66 -28.76 -11.07
C GLY A 742 -23.37 -29.35 -12.30
N PRO A 743 -24.69 -29.43 -12.29
CA PRO A 743 -25.48 -30.09 -13.33
C PRO A 743 -25.39 -29.46 -14.72
N GLY A 744 -25.00 -28.18 -14.80
CA GLY A 744 -24.80 -27.47 -16.05
C GLY A 744 -23.39 -27.63 -16.65
N ALA A 745 -22.44 -28.23 -15.93
CA ALA A 745 -21.08 -28.46 -16.39
C ALA A 745 -20.96 -29.77 -17.19
N GLN A 746 -21.63 -29.84 -18.34
CA GLN A 746 -21.73 -31.06 -19.15
C GLN A 746 -20.61 -31.09 -20.20
N HIS A 747 -19.36 -31.23 -19.80
CA HIS A 747 -18.16 -31.14 -20.64
C HIS A 747 -18.22 -31.98 -21.92
N GLY A 748 -18.80 -33.17 -21.87
CA GLY A 748 -18.90 -34.07 -23.01
C GLY A 748 -19.91 -33.66 -24.08
N GLN A 749 -20.70 -32.61 -23.87
CA GLN A 749 -21.73 -32.11 -24.76
C GLN A 749 -21.50 -30.65 -25.19
N ARG A 750 -20.37 -30.06 -24.78
CA ARG A 750 -20.01 -28.70 -25.16
C ARG A 750 -19.79 -28.56 -26.66
N ASP A 751 -20.02 -27.36 -27.18
CA ASP A 751 -19.66 -27.01 -28.54
C ASP A 751 -18.18 -27.36 -28.81
N PRO A 752 -17.85 -27.92 -30.00
CA PRO A 752 -16.50 -28.35 -30.32
C PRO A 752 -15.42 -27.26 -30.25
N HIS A 753 -15.77 -25.97 -30.27
CA HIS A 753 -14.85 -24.86 -30.13
C HIS A 753 -14.47 -24.56 -28.66
N THR A 754 -15.00 -25.33 -27.70
CA THR A 754 -14.68 -25.19 -26.29
C THR A 754 -13.29 -25.73 -25.97
N HIS A 755 -12.44 -24.92 -25.36
CA HIS A 755 -11.14 -25.34 -24.88
C HIS A 755 -11.24 -25.78 -23.41
N PHE A 756 -10.86 -27.02 -23.11
CA PHE A 756 -10.72 -27.49 -21.73
C PHE A 756 -9.28 -27.31 -21.28
N LEU A 757 -9.05 -26.36 -20.38
CA LEU A 757 -7.73 -25.96 -19.93
C LEU A 757 -7.13 -27.00 -18.98
N SER A 758 -5.81 -27.18 -19.02
CA SER A 758 -5.04 -27.80 -17.97
C SER A 758 -4.90 -26.88 -16.75
N ALA A 759 -4.52 -27.43 -15.61
CA ALA A 759 -4.27 -26.63 -14.39
C ALA A 759 -3.13 -25.59 -14.58
N GLU A 760 -2.20 -25.84 -15.49
CA GLU A 760 -1.12 -24.89 -15.82
C GLU A 760 -1.63 -23.72 -16.66
N GLU A 761 -2.41 -24.00 -17.67
CA GLU A 761 -3.04 -22.99 -18.51
C GLU A 761 -4.03 -22.13 -17.71
N ALA A 762 -4.87 -22.73 -16.87
CA ALA A 762 -5.85 -22.03 -16.03
C ALA A 762 -5.22 -20.99 -15.09
N ARG A 763 -4.01 -21.26 -14.59
CA ARG A 763 -3.28 -20.32 -13.72
C ARG A 763 -2.99 -18.96 -14.39
N GLN A 764 -2.87 -18.93 -15.72
CA GLN A 764 -2.62 -17.70 -16.48
C GLN A 764 -3.86 -16.79 -16.50
N PHE A 765 -5.04 -17.35 -16.27
CA PHE A 765 -6.31 -16.64 -16.25
C PHE A 765 -6.82 -16.35 -14.84
N GLY A 766 -6.06 -16.70 -13.79
CA GLY A 766 -6.40 -16.28 -12.42
C GLY A 766 -6.42 -14.73 -12.30
N PRO A 767 -7.21 -14.16 -11.36
CA PRO A 767 -7.46 -12.71 -11.29
C PRO A 767 -6.20 -11.85 -11.36
N SER A 768 -5.23 -12.12 -10.49
CA SER A 768 -3.96 -11.37 -10.46
C SER A 768 -3.12 -11.56 -11.72
N ALA A 769 -3.09 -12.77 -12.30
CA ALA A 769 -2.30 -13.03 -13.50
C ALA A 769 -2.93 -12.38 -14.73
N PHE A 770 -4.27 -12.51 -14.89
CA PHE A 770 -4.98 -11.98 -16.03
C PHE A 770 -5.01 -10.46 -16.07
N LEU A 771 -5.20 -9.79 -14.91
CA LEU A 771 -5.33 -8.33 -14.84
C LEU A 771 -4.02 -7.57 -14.63
N ARG A 772 -2.89 -8.26 -14.46
CA ARG A 772 -1.60 -7.68 -14.06
C ARG A 772 -1.18 -6.47 -14.91
N GLY A 773 -1.27 -6.54 -16.23
CA GLY A 773 -0.75 -5.51 -17.13
C GLY A 773 0.75 -5.24 -16.94
N SER A 774 1.23 -4.15 -17.54
CA SER A 774 2.64 -3.68 -17.37
C SER A 774 2.88 -2.94 -16.05
N ASP A 775 1.84 -2.54 -15.36
CA ASP A 775 1.86 -1.82 -14.08
C ASP A 775 1.74 -2.75 -12.87
N ASN A 776 1.70 -4.06 -13.09
CA ASN A 776 1.54 -5.10 -12.04
C ASN A 776 0.30 -4.91 -11.17
N TRP A 777 -0.77 -4.36 -11.72
CA TRP A 777 -2.01 -4.17 -10.97
C TRP A 777 -2.60 -5.50 -10.51
N ASP A 778 -2.85 -5.62 -9.21
CA ASP A 778 -3.48 -6.77 -8.58
C ASP A 778 -4.66 -6.34 -7.70
N PRO A 779 -5.88 -6.38 -8.23
CA PRO A 779 -7.08 -5.97 -7.50
C PRO A 779 -7.48 -6.94 -6.38
N SER A 780 -6.93 -8.15 -6.34
CA SER A 780 -7.22 -9.13 -5.29
C SER A 780 -6.63 -8.71 -3.94
N ILE A 781 -5.56 -7.93 -3.95
CA ILE A 781 -4.93 -7.35 -2.75
C ILE A 781 -5.77 -6.18 -2.22
N GLU A 782 -6.40 -5.42 -3.12
CA GLU A 782 -7.28 -4.30 -2.75
C GLU A 782 -8.59 -4.77 -2.09
N ASN A 783 -8.97 -6.02 -2.30
CA ASN A 783 -10.21 -6.66 -1.83
C ASN A 783 -10.02 -7.67 -0.71
N ALA A 784 -8.85 -7.76 -0.10
CA ALA A 784 -8.70 -8.53 1.13
C ALA A 784 -9.62 -7.88 2.19
N ASP A 785 -10.82 -8.46 2.28
CA ASP A 785 -11.91 -8.01 3.14
C ASP A 785 -11.44 -7.93 4.60
N PRO A 786 -11.54 -6.76 5.27
CA PRO A 786 -11.28 -6.69 6.69
C PRO A 786 -12.46 -7.19 7.54
N VAL A 787 -13.42 -7.94 6.94
CA VAL A 787 -14.55 -8.50 7.70
C VAL A 787 -14.56 -10.01 7.60
N LYS A 788 -13.76 -10.65 8.43
CA LYS A 788 -14.05 -11.92 9.10
C LYS A 788 -13.59 -11.89 10.54
#